data_ccfe3814edfaea1516e4e1250c3a065b
#
_entry.id   ccfe3814edfaea1516e4e1250c3a065b
#
_cell.length_a   1.000
_cell.length_b   1.000
_cell.length_c   1.000
_cell.angle_alpha   90.00
_cell.angle_beta   90.00
_cell.angle_gamma   90.00
#
_symmetry.space_group_name_H-M   'P 1'
#
loop_
_entity.id
_entity.type
_entity.pdbx_description
1 polymer ?
#
loop_
_entity_poly.entity_id
_entity_poly.type
_entity_poly.pdbx_seq_one_letter_code
_entity_poly.pdbx_strand_id
1 'polypeptide(L)'
;MTGSTSLKSSKKIFSFGFLTGFIVGIFSVIIISFGAASIILTNPHGNLAKYALSKAHYFTGILGPLVSVKHLALNTISKLNDPELKIKYPLSFQEAPFSGTRIEKSGSFVSWIAPFSDRVPKDEIPPHFKINRPGKGRPISLIGLKGETLSFQVILRSEDSLDNLHISIEPGPTSSSCIIFHRFEEIYLKIVLNQGTSLKKMFNPDPLIPFSDPYTAGHRVINSISVKKGENQPIWVDATISEHCQAGDYSANLFIRNNGKILRKSKIKIHIVGIELPKHSGLERWIELYMGRFYNGEPISNDQILHDMLSKYFIISHEYGFSTNGCVSIGPNIQWDKNTYKINSIDWTRYDYLLGDILSGKLTGSPPNAWCLPLLGPYTLGTVGGFTYMSGTPSDISDWNNLPRKIAIEETRAIVKHWKDKGWPLDKTLAYIWDEPLHQIYYPYIYKLIGNIASAIHYGSDHQIPVMVTDSPYIWDRHEPGHHKDDMYHYIDIWSPSSITYIPDKIRPYQDEGKKAWFYQGEPPFIASSDILGHGPGFRMWFWTAWKYKVNGLFYWAGDFWSGNEIGKNPYTHGGTEDGVIFYPGHQLHFLGLPDINGPVPSIRMAQWRRGYEDYRYLLLLKRKGKSSEINTLVNTLIPKALNEGGYFPYWRTPLWHRPGDWNHDPKIWHETRVKLAKEIEKLYGSSTTTDGTLRGVNN
;
A
#
# COMPACT_ATOMS: atom_id res chain seq x y z
N MET A 1 1.85 -77.44 -10.17
CA MET A 1 1.23 -77.40 -11.50
C MET A 1 -0.09 -76.63 -11.38
N THR A 2 -0.25 -75.65 -12.24
CA THR A 2 -1.50 -75.00 -12.63
C THR A 2 -2.19 -74.04 -11.64
N GLY A 3 -2.19 -72.75 -11.95
CA GLY A 3 -3.29 -71.89 -11.63
C GLY A 3 -2.98 -70.47 -11.16
N SER A 4 -2.28 -69.65 -11.99
CA SER A 4 -2.22 -68.17 -11.71
C SER A 4 -2.16 -67.34 -12.99
N THR A 5 -3.28 -67.31 -13.73
CA THR A 5 -3.36 -66.44 -14.95
C THR A 5 -4.73 -65.77 -15.14
N SER A 6 -5.58 -65.66 -14.14
CA SER A 6 -6.91 -65.06 -14.37
C SER A 6 -7.20 -63.72 -13.62
N LEU A 7 -6.27 -63.23 -12.82
CA LEU A 7 -6.48 -61.99 -12.04
C LEU A 7 -5.86 -60.71 -12.60
N LYS A 8 -5.06 -60.80 -13.67
CA LYS A 8 -4.44 -59.60 -14.29
C LYS A 8 -5.28 -58.98 -15.41
N SER A 9 -6.24 -59.68 -16.00
CA SER A 9 -7.08 -59.14 -17.08
C SER A 9 -8.25 -58.29 -16.57
N SER A 10 -8.82 -58.63 -15.41
CA SER A 10 -9.95 -57.87 -14.85
C SER A 10 -9.59 -56.50 -14.31
N LYS A 11 -8.37 -56.32 -13.80
CA LYS A 11 -7.89 -54.97 -13.36
C LYS A 11 -7.61 -54.02 -14.52
N LYS A 12 -7.20 -54.50 -15.68
CA LYS A 12 -7.00 -53.64 -16.87
C LYS A 12 -8.30 -53.20 -17.52
N ILE A 13 -9.31 -54.05 -17.53
CA ILE A 13 -10.64 -53.72 -18.08
C ILE A 13 -11.38 -52.73 -17.18
N PHE A 14 -11.24 -52.87 -15.86
CA PHE A 14 -11.84 -51.96 -14.91
C PHE A 14 -11.19 -50.59 -14.90
N SER A 15 -9.85 -50.48 -15.10
CA SER A 15 -9.13 -49.21 -15.21
C SER A 15 -9.41 -48.50 -16.53
N PHE A 16 -9.61 -49.24 -17.62
CA PHE A 16 -9.91 -48.64 -18.94
C PHE A 16 -11.36 -48.13 -19.01
N GLY A 17 -12.32 -48.86 -18.41
CA GLY A 17 -13.71 -48.42 -18.33
C GLY A 17 -13.87 -47.18 -17.42
N PHE A 18 -13.12 -47.09 -16.33
CA PHE A 18 -13.13 -45.94 -15.45
C PHE A 18 -12.49 -44.73 -16.10
N LEU A 19 -11.37 -44.90 -16.81
CA LEU A 19 -10.68 -43.80 -17.53
C LEU A 19 -11.53 -43.27 -18.69
N THR A 20 -12.19 -44.18 -19.48
CA THR A 20 -13.09 -43.77 -20.56
C THR A 20 -14.34 -43.10 -20.01
N GLY A 21 -14.94 -43.59 -18.94
CA GLY A 21 -16.08 -42.97 -18.27
C GLY A 21 -15.74 -41.59 -17.73
N PHE A 22 -14.53 -41.42 -17.16
CA PHE A 22 -14.03 -40.13 -16.65
C PHE A 22 -13.76 -39.14 -17.79
N ILE A 23 -13.13 -39.60 -18.89
CA ILE A 23 -12.87 -38.74 -20.07
C ILE A 23 -14.19 -38.35 -20.75
N VAL A 24 -15.15 -39.26 -20.93
CA VAL A 24 -16.47 -38.93 -21.48
C VAL A 24 -17.22 -37.98 -20.55
N GLY A 25 -17.12 -38.15 -19.24
CA GLY A 25 -17.68 -37.23 -18.24
C GLY A 25 -17.08 -35.81 -18.36
N ILE A 26 -15.79 -35.69 -18.51
CA ILE A 26 -15.12 -34.38 -18.70
C ILE A 26 -15.56 -33.76 -20.02
N PHE A 27 -15.59 -34.50 -21.12
CA PHE A 27 -16.04 -34.00 -22.42
C PHE A 27 -17.51 -33.57 -22.40
N SER A 28 -18.38 -34.32 -21.73
CA SER A 28 -19.78 -33.95 -21.56
C SER A 28 -19.95 -32.68 -20.74
N VAL A 29 -19.19 -32.51 -19.67
CA VAL A 29 -19.18 -31.27 -18.86
C VAL A 29 -18.65 -30.08 -19.66
N ILE A 30 -17.63 -30.28 -20.48
CA ILE A 30 -17.08 -29.23 -21.36
C ILE A 30 -18.10 -28.83 -22.43
N ILE A 31 -18.77 -29.79 -23.09
CA ILE A 31 -19.79 -29.52 -24.11
C ILE A 31 -21.02 -28.81 -23.48
N ILE A 32 -21.46 -29.23 -22.31
CA ILE A 32 -22.57 -28.59 -21.60
C ILE A 32 -22.18 -27.16 -21.17
N SER A 33 -20.92 -26.96 -20.73
CA SER A 33 -20.41 -25.65 -20.34
C SER A 33 -20.27 -24.71 -21.54
N PHE A 34 -19.83 -25.21 -22.70
CA PHE A 34 -19.80 -24.43 -23.95
C PHE A 34 -21.21 -24.14 -24.48
N GLY A 35 -22.13 -25.08 -24.40
CA GLY A 35 -23.54 -24.88 -24.76
C GLY A 35 -24.21 -23.83 -23.87
N ALA A 36 -24.01 -23.90 -22.56
CA ALA A 36 -24.53 -22.93 -21.62
C ALA A 36 -23.90 -21.53 -21.83
N ALA A 37 -22.60 -21.47 -22.08
CA ALA A 37 -21.92 -20.22 -22.41
C ALA A 37 -22.43 -19.61 -23.71
N SER A 38 -22.69 -20.43 -24.75
CA SER A 38 -23.27 -19.96 -26.02
C SER A 38 -24.68 -19.39 -25.84
N ILE A 39 -25.52 -20.05 -25.04
CA ILE A 39 -26.88 -19.59 -24.74
C ILE A 39 -26.88 -18.28 -23.95
N ILE A 40 -25.96 -18.15 -23.00
CA ILE A 40 -25.78 -16.94 -22.19
C ILE A 40 -25.27 -15.77 -23.05
N LEU A 41 -24.38 -16.05 -24.01
CA LEU A 41 -23.81 -15.04 -24.91
C LEU A 41 -24.80 -14.58 -25.99
N THR A 42 -25.67 -15.47 -26.44
CA THR A 42 -26.64 -15.15 -27.50
C THR A 42 -27.94 -14.53 -26.98
N ASN A 43 -28.34 -14.86 -25.76
CA ASN A 43 -29.56 -14.28 -25.13
C ASN A 43 -29.42 -14.22 -23.59
N PRO A 44 -28.67 -13.25 -23.06
CA PRO A 44 -28.33 -13.18 -21.63
C PRO A 44 -29.53 -12.91 -20.70
N HIS A 45 -30.64 -12.45 -21.23
CA HIS A 45 -31.89 -12.14 -20.50
C HIS A 45 -32.96 -13.21 -20.62
N GLY A 46 -32.74 -14.27 -21.41
CA GLY A 46 -33.68 -15.35 -21.60
C GLY A 46 -33.87 -16.23 -20.38
N ASN A 47 -35.04 -16.83 -20.23
CA ASN A 47 -35.37 -17.73 -19.10
C ASN A 47 -34.42 -18.93 -19.00
N LEU A 48 -33.90 -19.41 -20.13
CA LEU A 48 -32.91 -20.49 -20.16
C LEU A 48 -31.54 -20.06 -19.60
N ALA A 49 -31.13 -18.82 -19.86
CA ALA A 49 -29.89 -18.28 -19.30
C ALA A 49 -29.99 -18.08 -17.77
N LYS A 50 -31.16 -17.61 -17.30
CA LYS A 50 -31.44 -17.50 -15.85
C LYS A 50 -31.47 -18.87 -15.17
N TYR A 51 -32.05 -19.90 -15.81
CA TYR A 51 -32.07 -21.27 -15.31
C TYR A 51 -30.66 -21.87 -15.27
N ALA A 52 -29.84 -21.69 -16.32
CA ALA A 52 -28.47 -22.16 -16.37
C ALA A 52 -27.60 -21.49 -15.31
N LEU A 53 -27.77 -20.20 -15.06
CA LEU A 53 -27.09 -19.44 -14.00
C LEU A 53 -27.50 -19.92 -12.60
N SER A 54 -28.79 -20.20 -12.36
CA SER A 54 -29.27 -20.69 -11.06
C SER A 54 -28.76 -22.10 -10.72
N LYS A 55 -28.52 -22.93 -11.74
CA LYS A 55 -27.98 -24.30 -11.56
C LYS A 55 -26.45 -24.34 -11.51
N ALA A 56 -25.76 -23.38 -12.09
CA ALA A 56 -24.30 -23.26 -11.97
C ALA A 56 -23.85 -23.12 -10.49
N HIS A 57 -24.71 -22.59 -9.64
CA HIS A 57 -24.45 -22.46 -8.20
C HIS A 57 -24.34 -23.83 -7.47
N TYR A 58 -25.04 -24.85 -7.95
CA TYR A 58 -24.96 -26.19 -7.36
C TYR A 58 -23.66 -26.95 -7.67
N PHE A 59 -22.92 -26.50 -8.70
CA PHE A 59 -21.67 -27.13 -9.16
C PHE A 59 -20.40 -26.38 -8.71
N THR A 60 -20.53 -25.24 -8.05
CA THR A 60 -19.36 -24.41 -7.64
C THR A 60 -18.49 -25.07 -6.59
N GLY A 61 -19.00 -26.00 -5.78
CA GLY A 61 -18.20 -26.80 -4.84
C GLY A 61 -17.24 -27.79 -5.50
N ILE A 62 -17.53 -28.21 -6.75
CA ILE A 62 -16.70 -29.15 -7.53
C ILE A 62 -15.84 -28.40 -8.57
N LEU A 63 -16.17 -27.16 -8.89
CA LEU A 63 -15.64 -26.40 -10.01
C LEU A 63 -14.79 -25.17 -9.61
N GLY A 64 -14.32 -25.07 -8.36
CA GLY A 64 -13.38 -24.04 -7.92
C GLY A 64 -12.23 -23.78 -8.93
N PRO A 65 -11.61 -24.82 -9.50
CA PRO A 65 -10.61 -24.65 -10.56
C PRO A 65 -11.15 -24.14 -11.90
N LEU A 66 -12.45 -24.32 -12.21
CA LEU A 66 -13.05 -23.93 -13.49
C LEU A 66 -13.49 -22.44 -13.52
N VAL A 67 -13.64 -21.80 -12.38
CA VAL A 67 -13.84 -20.35 -12.30
C VAL A 67 -12.57 -19.61 -12.75
N SER A 68 -11.39 -20.15 -12.40
CA SER A 68 -10.11 -19.67 -12.93
C SER A 68 -10.00 -19.88 -14.44
N VAL A 69 -10.56 -20.96 -14.98
CA VAL A 69 -10.61 -21.21 -16.43
C VAL A 69 -11.59 -20.28 -17.14
N LYS A 70 -12.70 -19.87 -16.49
CA LYS A 70 -13.65 -18.89 -17.02
C LYS A 70 -13.00 -17.50 -17.12
N HIS A 71 -12.28 -17.07 -16.11
CA HIS A 71 -11.51 -15.81 -16.19
C HIS A 71 -10.38 -15.90 -17.22
N LEU A 72 -9.70 -17.04 -17.31
CA LEU A 72 -8.67 -17.27 -18.32
C LEU A 72 -9.26 -17.31 -19.74
N ALA A 73 -10.41 -17.97 -19.95
CA ALA A 73 -11.09 -18.06 -21.24
C ALA A 73 -11.69 -16.72 -21.69
N LEU A 74 -12.32 -15.96 -20.80
CA LEU A 74 -12.83 -14.62 -21.11
C LEU A 74 -11.69 -13.64 -21.39
N ASN A 75 -10.60 -13.71 -20.66
CA ASN A 75 -9.38 -12.97 -20.96
C ASN A 75 -8.73 -13.40 -22.29
N THR A 76 -8.79 -14.68 -22.63
CA THR A 76 -8.22 -15.19 -23.88
C THR A 76 -9.08 -14.85 -25.09
N ILE A 77 -10.41 -14.90 -24.97
CA ILE A 77 -11.36 -14.55 -26.05
C ILE A 77 -11.39 -13.05 -26.31
N SER A 78 -11.30 -12.22 -25.26
CA SER A 78 -11.17 -10.77 -25.44
C SER A 78 -9.85 -10.40 -26.12
N LYS A 79 -8.79 -11.16 -25.84
CA LYS A 79 -7.47 -11.00 -26.48
C LYS A 79 -7.40 -11.46 -27.93
N LEU A 80 -8.25 -12.41 -28.34
CA LEU A 80 -8.25 -12.95 -29.69
C LEU A 80 -9.06 -12.11 -30.71
N ASN A 81 -9.96 -11.26 -30.25
CA ASN A 81 -10.85 -10.47 -31.09
C ASN A 81 -10.51 -8.98 -31.18
N ASP A 82 -9.40 -8.52 -30.60
CA ASP A 82 -8.98 -7.14 -30.70
C ASP A 82 -7.74 -7.02 -31.62
N PRO A 83 -7.90 -6.49 -32.84
CA PRO A 83 -6.81 -6.33 -33.79
C PRO A 83 -5.75 -5.30 -33.35
N GLU A 84 -6.02 -4.46 -32.36
CA GLU A 84 -5.05 -3.51 -31.79
C GLU A 84 -4.28 -4.07 -30.60
N LEU A 85 -4.56 -5.27 -30.14
CA LEU A 85 -3.88 -5.95 -29.04
C LEU A 85 -2.53 -6.56 -29.43
N LYS A 86 -1.76 -5.89 -30.26
CA LYS A 86 -0.30 -5.84 -30.09
C LYS A 86 -0.02 -4.91 -28.92
N ILE A 87 -0.43 -5.32 -27.72
CA ILE A 87 -0.12 -4.60 -26.49
C ILE A 87 1.39 -4.59 -26.36
N LYS A 88 2.00 -3.53 -26.87
CA LYS A 88 3.20 -3.03 -26.23
C LYS A 88 2.72 -2.62 -24.83
N TYR A 89 3.16 -3.32 -23.79
CA TYR A 89 3.08 -2.80 -22.42
C TYR A 89 3.45 -1.33 -22.48
N PRO A 90 2.70 -0.44 -21.83
CA PRO A 90 2.90 0.98 -22.02
C PRO A 90 4.39 1.27 -21.84
N LEU A 91 4.93 2.02 -22.75
CA LEU A 91 6.29 2.55 -22.75
C LEU A 91 6.69 3.18 -21.40
N SER A 92 5.70 3.52 -20.56
CA SER A 92 5.88 3.98 -19.19
C SER A 92 6.67 3.04 -18.28
N PHE A 93 6.73 1.74 -18.58
CA PHE A 93 7.61 0.80 -17.89
C PHE A 93 9.07 0.84 -18.40
N GLN A 94 9.32 1.50 -19.53
CA GLN A 94 10.64 1.54 -20.17
C GLN A 94 11.23 2.95 -20.25
N GLU A 95 10.45 4.02 -20.01
CA GLU A 95 10.82 5.39 -20.36
C GLU A 95 10.72 6.42 -19.24
N ALA A 96 10.68 6.02 -17.96
CA ALA A 96 10.98 7.01 -16.92
C ALA A 96 12.42 7.49 -17.18
N PRO A 97 12.66 8.80 -17.43
CA PRO A 97 14.00 9.26 -17.71
C PRO A 97 14.86 8.97 -16.49
N PHE A 98 15.80 8.07 -16.69
CA PHE A 98 16.81 7.69 -15.73
C PHE A 98 17.73 8.91 -15.54
N SER A 99 17.62 9.59 -14.43
CA SER A 99 18.11 10.96 -14.30
C SER A 99 19.52 11.11 -13.73
N GLY A 100 20.29 10.03 -13.65
CA GLY A 100 21.67 10.08 -13.21
C GLY A 100 22.56 10.87 -14.15
N THR A 101 22.77 12.16 -13.91
CA THR A 101 23.37 13.06 -14.88
C THR A 101 24.89 13.17 -14.84
N ARG A 102 25.56 12.64 -13.82
CA ARG A 102 27.02 12.74 -13.65
C ARG A 102 27.62 11.50 -13.02
N ILE A 103 28.39 10.78 -13.83
CA ILE A 103 29.11 9.59 -13.41
C ILE A 103 30.52 9.96 -12.99
N GLU A 104 30.95 9.54 -11.81
CA GLU A 104 32.36 9.58 -11.40
C GLU A 104 32.99 8.23 -11.67
N LYS A 105 34.13 8.22 -12.42
CA LYS A 105 34.86 7.01 -12.79
C LYS A 105 36.22 6.94 -12.09
N SER A 106 36.52 5.78 -11.48
CA SER A 106 37.80 5.45 -10.88
C SER A 106 38.22 4.04 -11.32
N GLY A 107 39.07 3.95 -12.33
CA GLY A 107 39.40 2.66 -12.98
C GLY A 107 38.17 2.04 -13.64
N SER A 108 37.86 0.79 -13.30
CA SER A 108 36.65 0.07 -13.73
C SER A 108 35.39 0.46 -12.95
N PHE A 109 35.54 1.16 -11.80
CA PHE A 109 34.46 1.57 -10.94
C PHE A 109 33.83 2.88 -11.39
N VAL A 110 32.50 2.93 -11.45
CA VAL A 110 31.74 4.15 -11.73
C VAL A 110 30.63 4.30 -10.67
N SER A 111 30.28 5.55 -10.37
CA SER A 111 29.18 5.85 -9.46
C SER A 111 28.51 7.17 -9.79
N TRP A 112 27.23 7.29 -9.47
CA TRP A 112 26.46 8.52 -9.61
C TRP A 112 25.41 8.68 -8.52
N ILE A 113 24.83 9.86 -8.45
CA ILE A 113 23.72 10.16 -7.53
C ILE A 113 22.44 10.20 -8.33
N ALA A 114 21.45 9.46 -7.89
CA ALA A 114 20.10 9.47 -8.43
C ALA A 114 19.11 10.07 -7.43
N PRO A 115 18.04 10.74 -7.90
CA PRO A 115 16.93 11.18 -7.05
C PRO A 115 16.27 9.98 -6.36
N PHE A 116 15.64 10.22 -5.22
CA PHE A 116 14.95 9.18 -4.49
C PHE A 116 13.81 8.50 -5.27
N SER A 117 13.18 9.20 -6.21
CA SER A 117 12.06 8.70 -7.01
C SER A 117 12.47 7.84 -8.22
N ASP A 118 13.76 7.75 -8.52
CA ASP A 118 14.22 6.92 -9.62
C ASP A 118 14.28 5.45 -9.18
N ARG A 119 13.65 4.57 -9.95
CA ARG A 119 13.90 3.14 -9.86
C ARG A 119 15.03 2.81 -10.85
N VAL A 120 16.23 2.64 -10.32
CA VAL A 120 17.43 2.44 -11.15
C VAL A 120 17.43 1.02 -11.69
N PRO A 121 17.40 0.81 -13.03
CA PRO A 121 17.50 -0.52 -13.62
C PRO A 121 18.78 -1.23 -13.20
N LYS A 122 18.73 -2.57 -13.11
CA LYS A 122 19.85 -3.37 -12.61
C LYS A 122 21.09 -3.34 -13.51
N ASP A 123 20.91 -3.28 -14.80
CA ASP A 123 21.93 -3.49 -15.83
C ASP A 123 22.16 -2.30 -16.79
N GLU A 124 21.44 -1.20 -16.59
CA GLU A 124 21.52 -0.02 -17.45
C GLU A 124 22.28 1.13 -16.79
N ILE A 125 22.90 1.95 -17.63
CA ILE A 125 23.50 3.24 -17.23
C ILE A 125 22.68 4.39 -17.81
N PRO A 126 22.65 5.58 -17.15
CA PRO A 126 21.89 6.71 -17.67
C PRO A 126 22.29 7.08 -19.07
N PRO A 127 21.34 7.28 -20.00
CA PRO A 127 21.65 7.86 -21.30
C PRO A 127 22.17 9.32 -21.11
N HIS A 128 23.13 9.74 -21.97
CA HIS A 128 23.63 11.13 -22.00
C HIS A 128 24.31 11.62 -20.69
N PHE A 129 25.17 10.80 -20.11
CA PHE A 129 25.95 11.18 -18.92
C PHE A 129 27.28 11.86 -19.26
N LYS A 130 27.77 12.72 -18.33
CA LYS A 130 29.13 13.24 -18.36
C LYS A 130 29.99 12.53 -17.33
N ILE A 131 31.13 11.99 -17.79
CA ILE A 131 32.11 11.36 -16.88
C ILE A 131 32.95 12.42 -16.21
N ASN A 132 33.05 12.37 -14.90
CA ASN A 132 33.95 13.21 -14.09
C ASN A 132 35.03 12.33 -13.42
N ARG A 133 36.19 12.94 -13.12
CA ARG A 133 37.17 12.31 -12.23
C ARG A 133 36.66 12.30 -10.78
N PRO A 134 37.08 11.34 -9.93
CA PRO A 134 36.71 11.31 -8.52
C PRO A 134 36.97 12.64 -7.81
N GLY A 135 36.01 13.09 -7.01
CA GLY A 135 36.11 14.35 -6.25
C GLY A 135 35.97 15.63 -7.09
N LYS A 136 35.74 15.53 -8.40
CA LYS A 136 35.45 16.68 -9.29
C LYS A 136 33.94 16.80 -9.57
N GLY A 137 33.10 15.94 -8.97
CA GLY A 137 31.65 16.01 -9.07
C GLY A 137 31.07 17.22 -8.36
N ARG A 138 29.87 17.62 -8.76
CA ARG A 138 29.10 18.64 -8.00
C ARG A 138 28.73 18.08 -6.64
N PRO A 139 28.66 18.93 -5.59
CA PRO A 139 28.13 18.49 -4.32
C PRO A 139 26.70 18.00 -4.46
N ILE A 140 26.32 17.04 -3.63
CA ILE A 140 24.94 16.63 -3.44
C ILE A 140 24.27 17.75 -2.65
N SER A 141 23.35 18.48 -3.27
CA SER A 141 22.70 19.63 -2.65
C SER A 141 21.25 19.30 -2.31
N LEU A 142 20.92 19.40 -1.05
CA LEU A 142 19.61 19.11 -0.50
C LEU A 142 19.07 20.37 0.19
N ILE A 143 17.75 20.54 0.17
CA ILE A 143 17.04 21.56 0.94
C ILE A 143 15.84 20.92 1.62
N GLY A 144 15.62 21.24 2.87
CA GLY A 144 14.50 20.71 3.64
C GLY A 144 14.12 21.56 4.83
N LEU A 145 12.97 21.21 5.42
CA LEU A 145 12.43 21.81 6.62
C LEU A 145 12.83 21.00 7.86
N LYS A 146 12.65 21.58 9.02
CA LYS A 146 12.84 20.90 10.31
C LYS A 146 11.81 19.77 10.45
N GLY A 147 12.25 18.62 10.97
CA GLY A 147 11.41 17.42 11.10
C GLY A 147 11.20 16.66 9.79
N GLU A 148 12.01 16.89 8.77
CA GLU A 148 11.92 16.25 7.46
C GLU A 148 13.04 15.24 7.23
N THR A 149 12.76 14.21 6.41
CA THR A 149 13.76 13.25 5.94
C THR A 149 14.04 13.45 4.45
N LEU A 150 15.27 13.84 4.13
CA LEU A 150 15.73 14.02 2.76
C LEU A 150 16.39 12.74 2.25
N SER A 151 15.98 12.25 1.09
CA SER A 151 16.46 10.99 0.54
C SER A 151 17.14 11.18 -0.81
N PHE A 152 18.15 10.38 -1.08
CA PHE A 152 18.83 10.24 -2.38
C PHE A 152 19.45 8.85 -2.50
N GLN A 153 19.82 8.48 -3.72
CA GLN A 153 20.45 7.21 -4.02
C GLN A 153 21.90 7.40 -4.46
N VAL A 154 22.77 6.51 -4.02
CA VAL A 154 24.17 6.39 -4.48
C VAL A 154 24.29 5.10 -5.27
N ILE A 155 24.46 5.21 -6.58
CA ILE A 155 24.53 4.05 -7.45
C ILE A 155 25.98 3.65 -7.66
N LEU A 156 26.26 2.37 -7.45
CA LEU A 156 27.56 1.73 -7.62
C LEU A 156 27.49 0.81 -8.83
N ARG A 157 28.55 0.84 -9.65
CA ARG A 157 28.69 -0.06 -10.81
C ARG A 157 30.16 -0.30 -11.09
N SER A 158 30.50 -1.48 -11.59
CA SER A 158 31.87 -1.76 -12.03
C SER A 158 31.89 -2.65 -13.28
N GLU A 159 32.92 -2.50 -14.10
CA GLU A 159 33.23 -3.38 -15.21
C GLU A 159 33.83 -4.71 -14.74
N ASP A 160 34.28 -4.78 -13.49
CA ASP A 160 34.75 -5.98 -12.79
C ASP A 160 33.92 -6.21 -11.53
N SER A 161 33.81 -7.46 -11.06
CA SER A 161 33.18 -7.70 -9.76
C SER A 161 34.06 -7.11 -8.66
N LEU A 162 33.45 -6.36 -7.74
CA LEU A 162 34.11 -5.75 -6.60
C LEU A 162 33.43 -6.16 -5.32
N ASP A 163 34.22 -6.65 -4.36
CA ASP A 163 33.80 -6.97 -3.03
C ASP A 163 34.39 -5.98 -2.00
N ASN A 164 33.90 -6.00 -0.79
CA ASN A 164 34.39 -5.19 0.32
C ASN A 164 34.33 -3.67 0.07
N LEU A 165 33.27 -3.21 -0.59
CA LEU A 165 33.01 -1.79 -0.70
C LEU A 165 32.39 -1.26 0.61
N HIS A 166 33.02 -0.25 1.18
CA HIS A 166 32.55 0.43 2.38
C HIS A 166 32.05 1.82 2.04
N ILE A 167 30.81 2.09 2.42
CA ILE A 167 30.15 3.38 2.22
C ILE A 167 29.99 4.03 3.58
N SER A 168 30.56 5.22 3.75
CA SER A 168 30.43 6.01 4.97
C SER A 168 30.02 7.44 4.68
N ILE A 169 29.25 8.02 5.61
CA ILE A 169 28.91 9.44 5.61
C ILE A 169 29.46 10.02 6.90
N GLU A 170 30.31 10.99 6.75
CA GLU A 170 30.98 11.68 7.86
C GLU A 170 30.33 13.07 7.99
N PRO A 171 29.47 13.30 9.01
CA PRO A 171 28.87 14.61 9.25
C PRO A 171 29.93 15.66 9.54
N GLY A 172 29.72 16.87 9.07
CA GLY A 172 30.52 18.04 9.49
C GLY A 172 30.26 18.41 10.96
N PRO A 173 31.11 19.27 11.57
CA PRO A 173 31.02 19.55 12.99
C PRO A 173 29.66 20.04 13.49
N THR A 174 28.95 20.79 12.68
CA THR A 174 27.60 21.31 13.00
C THR A 174 26.47 20.34 12.65
N SER A 175 26.74 19.34 11.81
CA SER A 175 25.70 18.41 11.31
C SER A 175 25.49 17.21 12.24
N SER A 176 26.49 16.85 13.04
CA SER A 176 26.46 15.63 13.87
C SER A 176 25.41 15.65 14.98
N SER A 177 25.00 16.83 15.41
CA SER A 177 24.02 17.00 16.51
C SER A 177 22.58 17.08 16.04
N CYS A 178 22.33 17.26 14.75
CA CYS A 178 20.98 17.55 14.29
C CYS A 178 20.55 16.86 13.00
N ILE A 179 21.47 16.24 12.27
CA ILE A 179 21.14 15.46 11.06
C ILE A 179 21.65 14.03 11.23
N ILE A 180 20.72 13.09 11.17
CA ILE A 180 21.03 11.66 11.26
C ILE A 180 21.00 11.05 9.88
N PHE A 181 22.07 10.35 9.50
CA PHE A 181 22.16 9.66 8.21
C PHE A 181 21.93 8.16 8.39
N HIS A 182 20.90 7.65 7.71
CA HIS A 182 20.64 6.23 7.57
C HIS A 182 21.03 5.77 6.17
N ARG A 183 21.57 4.57 6.05
CA ARG A 183 21.95 3.95 4.78
C ARG A 183 21.27 2.60 4.67
N PHE A 184 20.79 2.31 3.46
CA PHE A 184 20.12 1.06 3.16
C PHE A 184 20.67 0.51 1.84
N GLU A 185 20.85 -0.79 1.78
CA GLU A 185 21.06 -1.49 0.52
C GLU A 185 19.72 -1.75 -0.14
N GLU A 186 19.60 -1.38 -1.40
CA GLU A 186 18.39 -1.67 -2.19
C GLU A 186 18.50 -3.05 -2.81
N ILE A 187 17.49 -3.88 -2.59
CA ILE A 187 17.45 -5.24 -3.12
C ILE A 187 16.56 -5.30 -4.35
N TYR A 188 17.10 -5.85 -5.42
CA TYR A 188 16.38 -6.09 -6.67
C TYR A 188 15.51 -7.33 -6.57
N LEU A 189 14.20 -7.13 -6.65
CA LEU A 189 13.23 -8.21 -6.79
C LEU A 189 13.12 -8.62 -8.26
N LYS A 190 13.10 -9.92 -8.50
CA LYS A 190 12.89 -10.49 -9.83
C LYS A 190 11.40 -10.61 -10.10
N ILE A 191 10.93 -9.90 -11.10
CA ILE A 191 9.54 -9.91 -11.53
C ILE A 191 9.44 -10.70 -12.84
N VAL A 192 8.44 -11.57 -12.92
CA VAL A 192 8.16 -12.35 -14.12
C VAL A 192 6.80 -11.94 -14.66
N LEU A 193 6.80 -11.19 -15.75
CA LEU A 193 5.57 -10.79 -16.43
C LEU A 193 5.20 -11.81 -17.50
N ASN A 194 3.99 -12.34 -17.42
CA ASN A 194 3.44 -13.17 -18.47
C ASN A 194 2.88 -12.27 -19.59
N GLN A 195 3.55 -12.27 -20.74
CA GLN A 195 3.17 -11.49 -21.92
C GLN A 195 2.55 -12.39 -23.01
N GLY A 196 1.72 -13.33 -22.64
CA GLY A 196 1.12 -14.30 -23.55
C GLY A 196 2.11 -15.43 -23.89
N THR A 197 2.79 -15.38 -25.04
CA THR A 197 3.73 -16.42 -25.48
C THR A 197 5.15 -16.23 -24.94
N SER A 198 5.46 -15.09 -24.28
CA SER A 198 6.80 -14.81 -23.75
C SER A 198 6.75 -14.38 -22.27
N LEU A 199 7.77 -14.82 -21.53
CA LEU A 199 8.01 -14.39 -20.14
C LEU A 199 9.09 -13.32 -20.16
N LYS A 200 8.73 -12.08 -19.82
CA LYS A 200 9.71 -11.01 -19.61
C LYS A 200 10.13 -11.00 -18.14
N LYS A 201 11.42 -11.12 -17.89
CA LYS A 201 12.03 -10.96 -16.58
C LYS A 201 12.45 -9.50 -16.42
N MET A 202 12.07 -8.90 -15.31
CA MET A 202 12.48 -7.55 -14.89
C MET A 202 13.09 -7.61 -13.50
N PHE A 203 13.89 -6.60 -13.16
CA PHE A 203 14.47 -6.45 -11.83
C PHE A 203 14.21 -5.04 -11.34
N ASN A 204 13.34 -4.89 -10.34
CA ASN A 204 13.05 -3.61 -9.71
C ASN A 204 13.51 -3.63 -8.25
N PRO A 205 14.17 -2.56 -7.77
CA PRO A 205 14.54 -2.46 -6.37
C PRO A 205 13.31 -2.05 -5.56
N ASP A 206 13.13 -2.64 -4.36
CA ASP A 206 12.08 -2.22 -3.44
C ASP A 206 12.46 -2.39 -1.95
N PRO A 207 12.93 -3.57 -1.43
CA PRO A 207 13.36 -3.67 -0.04
C PRO A 207 14.56 -2.77 0.24
N LEU A 208 14.53 -2.07 1.38
CA LEU A 208 15.59 -1.20 1.89
C LEU A 208 16.23 -1.84 3.12
N ILE A 209 17.30 -2.62 2.92
CA ILE A 209 17.98 -3.32 4.03
C ILE A 209 18.87 -2.33 4.78
N PRO A 210 18.65 -2.09 6.09
CA PRO A 210 19.43 -1.12 6.84
C PRO A 210 20.87 -1.61 7.05
N PHE A 211 21.84 -0.70 7.02
CA PHE A 211 23.24 -1.02 7.36
C PHE A 211 23.43 -1.33 8.85
N SER A 212 22.60 -0.77 9.70
CA SER A 212 22.57 -1.05 11.13
C SER A 212 21.14 -1.42 11.52
N ASP A 213 21.02 -2.39 12.41
CA ASP A 213 19.72 -2.82 12.95
C ASP A 213 19.06 -1.65 13.69
N PRO A 214 17.87 -1.21 13.25
CA PRO A 214 17.18 -0.11 13.92
C PRO A 214 16.56 -0.52 15.27
N TYR A 215 16.45 -1.82 15.54
CA TYR A 215 15.80 -2.37 16.74
C TYR A 215 16.80 -2.83 17.79
N THR A 216 18.07 -3.06 17.42
CA THR A 216 19.12 -3.54 18.31
C THR A 216 20.35 -2.65 18.21
N ALA A 217 20.57 -1.82 19.23
CA ALA A 217 21.69 -0.89 19.24
C ALA A 217 23.05 -1.60 19.05
N GLY A 218 23.88 -1.05 18.18
CA GLY A 218 25.22 -1.55 17.89
C GLY A 218 25.29 -2.78 17.00
N HIS A 219 24.16 -3.42 16.66
CA HIS A 219 24.12 -4.53 15.74
C HIS A 219 24.24 -4.05 14.30
N ARG A 220 25.24 -4.55 13.56
CA ARG A 220 25.47 -4.22 12.16
C ARG A 220 24.94 -5.33 11.27
N VAL A 221 24.08 -4.97 10.33
CA VAL A 221 23.49 -5.88 9.35
C VAL A 221 24.37 -5.99 8.11
N ILE A 222 24.80 -4.84 7.56
CA ILE A 222 25.63 -4.77 6.35
C ILE A 222 27.01 -4.21 6.71
N ASN A 223 28.02 -5.04 6.58
CA ASN A 223 29.42 -4.66 6.83
C ASN A 223 30.07 -4.05 5.58
N SER A 224 29.82 -4.65 4.43
CA SER A 224 30.35 -4.23 3.13
C SER A 224 29.37 -4.59 2.03
N ILE A 225 29.52 -3.94 0.89
CA ILE A 225 28.70 -4.15 -0.32
C ILE A 225 29.56 -4.84 -1.38
N SER A 226 28.94 -5.76 -2.11
CA SER A 226 29.50 -6.36 -3.33
C SER A 226 28.77 -5.81 -4.56
N VAL A 227 29.53 -5.51 -5.61
CA VAL A 227 29.02 -5.07 -6.91
C VAL A 227 29.40 -6.11 -7.94
N LYS A 228 28.41 -6.73 -8.57
CA LYS A 228 28.62 -7.68 -9.64
C LYS A 228 29.03 -6.96 -10.93
N LYS A 229 29.88 -7.61 -11.72
CA LYS A 229 30.30 -7.10 -13.01
C LYS A 229 29.11 -6.66 -13.88
N GLY A 230 29.12 -5.40 -14.28
CA GLY A 230 28.11 -4.84 -15.20
C GLY A 230 26.73 -4.63 -14.60
N GLU A 231 26.55 -4.87 -13.28
CA GLU A 231 25.28 -4.61 -12.57
C GLU A 231 25.37 -3.33 -11.74
N ASN A 232 24.22 -2.69 -11.54
CA ASN A 232 24.07 -1.58 -10.64
C ASN A 232 23.75 -2.09 -9.23
N GLN A 233 24.34 -1.49 -8.21
CA GLN A 233 23.99 -1.67 -6.82
C GLN A 233 23.63 -0.33 -6.21
N PRO A 234 22.34 -0.02 -6.05
CA PRO A 234 21.89 1.20 -5.42
C PRO A 234 22.03 1.12 -3.90
N ILE A 235 22.41 2.25 -3.32
CA ILE A 235 22.41 2.49 -1.89
C ILE A 235 21.53 3.68 -1.60
N TRP A 236 20.47 3.45 -0.85
CA TRP A 236 19.57 4.49 -0.38
C TRP A 236 20.17 5.21 0.82
N VAL A 237 20.03 6.52 0.84
CA VAL A 237 20.49 7.37 1.93
C VAL A 237 19.34 8.27 2.38
N ASP A 238 19.01 8.20 3.65
CA ASP A 238 18.14 9.14 4.36
C ASP A 238 18.96 10.08 5.22
N ALA A 239 18.67 11.37 5.14
CA ALA A 239 19.18 12.42 6.02
C ALA A 239 18.02 13.01 6.80
N THR A 240 17.78 12.55 8.02
CA THR A 240 16.68 13.00 8.87
C THR A 240 17.09 14.25 9.64
N ILE A 241 16.38 15.34 9.44
CA ILE A 241 16.58 16.64 10.07
C ILE A 241 15.78 16.67 11.37
N SER A 242 16.43 16.84 12.50
CA SER A 242 15.74 17.02 13.77
C SER A 242 14.90 18.31 13.81
N GLU A 243 13.78 18.29 14.54
CA GLU A 243 12.98 19.48 14.81
C GLU A 243 13.77 20.59 15.55
N HIS A 244 14.83 20.18 16.27
CA HIS A 244 15.69 21.09 17.04
C HIS A 244 16.82 21.73 16.23
N CYS A 245 17.01 21.35 14.96
CA CYS A 245 18.04 21.96 14.10
C CYS A 245 17.81 23.48 13.96
N GLN A 246 18.91 24.23 13.95
CA GLN A 246 18.85 25.63 13.58
C GLN A 246 18.74 25.77 12.05
N ALA A 247 18.15 26.89 11.57
CA ALA A 247 18.18 27.24 10.15
C ALA A 247 19.63 27.47 9.69
N GLY A 248 19.93 27.12 8.44
CA GLY A 248 21.25 27.39 7.85
C GLY A 248 21.83 26.22 7.06
N ASP A 249 23.11 26.36 6.74
CA ASP A 249 23.83 25.43 5.89
C ASP A 249 24.64 24.41 6.68
N TYR A 250 24.44 23.15 6.36
CA TYR A 250 25.11 22.01 6.95
C TYR A 250 25.86 21.21 5.88
N SER A 251 26.83 20.43 6.29
CA SER A 251 27.58 19.61 5.34
C SER A 251 28.01 18.27 5.93
N ALA A 252 28.14 17.29 5.03
CA ALA A 252 28.74 16.00 5.30
C ALA A 252 29.63 15.57 4.13
N ASN A 253 30.43 14.52 4.32
CA ASN A 253 31.20 13.90 3.26
C ASN A 253 30.76 12.45 3.09
N LEU A 254 30.41 12.08 1.86
CA LEU A 254 30.18 10.69 1.44
C LEU A 254 31.51 10.12 0.94
N PHE A 255 31.91 8.97 1.46
CA PHE A 255 33.04 8.20 0.98
C PHE A 255 32.60 6.81 0.54
N ILE A 256 33.17 6.36 -0.60
CA ILE A 256 33.13 4.98 -1.05
C ILE A 256 34.57 4.49 -1.08
N ARG A 257 34.87 3.43 -0.33
CA ARG A 257 36.21 2.85 -0.19
C ARG A 257 36.18 1.38 -0.58
N ASN A 258 37.24 0.92 -1.24
CA ASN A 258 37.51 -0.49 -1.48
C ASN A 258 38.90 -0.82 -0.92
N ASN A 259 38.99 -1.76 0.00
CA ASN A 259 40.24 -2.13 0.65
C ASN A 259 41.06 -0.91 1.14
N GLY A 260 40.40 0.07 1.78
CA GLY A 260 40.97 1.31 2.27
C GLY A 260 41.19 2.41 1.23
N LYS A 261 41.24 2.09 -0.06
CA LYS A 261 41.37 3.07 -1.15
C LYS A 261 40.06 3.81 -1.39
N ILE A 262 40.11 5.13 -1.46
CA ILE A 262 38.96 5.97 -1.78
C ILE A 262 38.66 5.88 -3.29
N LEU A 263 37.53 5.35 -3.66
CA LEU A 263 37.01 5.31 -5.03
C LEU A 263 36.16 6.55 -5.34
N ARG A 264 35.42 7.06 -4.33
CA ARG A 264 34.63 8.27 -4.43
C ARG A 264 34.68 9.08 -3.14
N LYS A 265 34.74 10.40 -3.28
CA LYS A 265 34.50 11.37 -2.22
C LYS A 265 33.54 12.44 -2.77
N SER A 266 32.41 12.65 -2.13
CA SER A 266 31.43 13.66 -2.52
C SER A 266 31.01 14.48 -1.32
N LYS A 267 30.94 15.81 -1.48
CA LYS A 267 30.40 16.69 -0.44
C LYS A 267 28.89 16.68 -0.50
N ILE A 268 28.24 16.51 0.64
CA ILE A 268 26.80 16.70 0.82
C ILE A 268 26.63 18.09 1.44
N LYS A 269 25.74 18.89 0.86
CA LYS A 269 25.31 20.19 1.37
C LYS A 269 23.83 20.13 1.67
N ILE A 270 23.42 20.51 2.85
CA ILE A 270 22.03 20.50 3.29
C ILE A 270 21.68 21.90 3.77
N HIS A 271 20.73 22.53 3.12
CA HIS A 271 20.17 23.78 3.56
C HIS A 271 18.89 23.52 4.35
N ILE A 272 18.86 23.93 5.62
CA ILE A 272 17.72 23.76 6.51
C ILE A 272 16.94 25.07 6.59
N VAL A 273 15.72 25.04 6.09
CA VAL A 273 14.74 26.12 6.28
C VAL A 273 14.25 26.09 7.75
N GLY A 274 14.27 27.23 8.42
CA GLY A 274 13.99 27.35 9.85
C GLY A 274 12.55 27.09 10.29
N ILE A 275 11.75 26.48 9.41
CA ILE A 275 10.32 26.19 9.63
C ILE A 275 10.15 24.71 9.87
N GLU A 276 9.33 24.36 10.86
CA GLU A 276 8.96 22.97 11.16
C GLU A 276 7.79 22.53 10.28
N LEU A 277 7.84 21.28 9.83
CA LEU A 277 6.70 20.66 9.14
C LEU A 277 5.49 20.56 10.09
N PRO A 278 4.28 20.92 9.65
CA PRO A 278 3.08 20.77 10.46
C PRO A 278 2.88 19.33 10.95
N LYS A 279 2.72 19.11 12.24
CA LYS A 279 2.49 17.76 12.82
C LYS A 279 1.16 17.16 12.36
N HIS A 280 0.14 18.01 12.22
CA HIS A 280 -1.20 17.61 11.80
C HIS A 280 -1.51 18.12 10.40
N SER A 281 -1.97 17.24 9.52
CA SER A 281 -2.30 17.58 8.13
C SER A 281 -3.79 17.63 7.84
N GLY A 282 -4.63 17.08 8.70
CA GLY A 282 -6.06 16.86 8.42
C GLY A 282 -6.36 15.74 7.43
N LEU A 283 -5.33 15.13 6.83
CA LEU A 283 -5.45 13.97 5.95
C LEU A 283 -5.24 12.69 6.76
N GLU A 284 -6.23 11.82 6.79
CA GLU A 284 -6.15 10.51 7.43
C GLU A 284 -5.35 9.56 6.54
N ARG A 285 -4.53 8.70 7.15
CA ARG A 285 -3.58 7.82 6.42
C ARG A 285 -3.48 6.49 7.13
N TRP A 286 -3.95 5.44 6.46
CA TRP A 286 -4.00 4.12 7.02
C TRP A 286 -3.55 3.07 6.02
N ILE A 287 -2.67 2.18 6.47
CA ILE A 287 -2.26 0.98 5.74
C ILE A 287 -2.57 -0.21 6.63
N GLU A 288 -3.39 -1.12 6.14
CA GLU A 288 -3.82 -2.26 6.92
C GLU A 288 -2.70 -3.29 7.10
N LEU A 289 -2.63 -3.91 8.28
CA LEU A 289 -1.91 -5.17 8.50
C LEU A 289 -2.89 -6.32 8.35
N TYR A 290 -2.58 -7.22 7.44
CA TYR A 290 -3.38 -8.40 7.21
C TYR A 290 -3.00 -9.49 8.21
N MET A 291 -3.53 -9.40 9.44
CA MET A 291 -3.06 -10.15 10.60
C MET A 291 -2.93 -11.67 10.39
N GLY A 292 -3.78 -12.29 9.56
CA GLY A 292 -3.63 -13.68 9.20
C GLY A 292 -2.31 -13.99 8.48
N ARG A 293 -1.80 -13.06 7.69
CA ARG A 293 -0.48 -13.15 7.03
C ARG A 293 0.64 -12.76 7.98
N PHE A 294 0.40 -11.75 8.80
CA PHE A 294 1.30 -11.31 9.85
C PHE A 294 1.70 -12.45 10.77
N TYR A 295 0.73 -13.19 11.33
CA TYR A 295 1.00 -14.37 12.14
C TYR A 295 1.72 -15.52 11.41
N ASN A 296 1.56 -15.61 10.09
CA ASN A 296 2.25 -16.61 9.29
C ASN A 296 3.65 -16.18 8.85
N GLY A 297 3.89 -14.88 8.74
CA GLY A 297 5.14 -14.31 8.26
C GLY A 297 6.11 -13.93 9.37
N GLU A 298 5.63 -13.65 10.58
CA GLU A 298 6.46 -13.23 11.71
C GLU A 298 6.57 -14.35 12.78
N PRO A 299 7.71 -14.50 13.47
CA PRO A 299 7.96 -15.58 14.41
C PRO A 299 7.27 -15.36 15.76
N ILE A 300 5.96 -15.23 15.76
CA ILE A 300 5.15 -14.91 16.93
C ILE A 300 4.76 -16.18 17.69
N SER A 301 5.30 -16.37 18.89
CA SER A 301 5.03 -17.52 19.74
C SER A 301 4.27 -17.20 21.03
N ASN A 302 4.17 -15.92 21.39
CA ASN A 302 3.46 -15.48 22.60
C ASN A 302 3.11 -13.97 22.49
N ASP A 303 2.31 -13.47 23.45
CA ASP A 303 1.85 -12.09 23.46
C ASP A 303 2.97 -11.06 23.70
N GLN A 304 4.05 -11.42 24.39
CA GLN A 304 5.18 -10.51 24.57
C GLN A 304 5.88 -10.23 23.22
N ILE A 305 6.12 -11.26 22.44
CA ILE A 305 6.71 -11.14 21.09
C ILE A 305 5.75 -10.40 20.16
N LEU A 306 4.46 -10.70 20.25
CA LEU A 306 3.43 -9.99 19.46
C LEU A 306 3.40 -8.50 19.80
N HIS A 307 3.40 -8.12 21.07
CA HIS A 307 3.46 -6.73 21.53
C HIS A 307 4.69 -5.99 21.00
N ASP A 308 5.87 -6.61 21.13
CA ASP A 308 7.14 -6.05 20.65
C ASP A 308 7.10 -5.85 19.13
N MET A 309 6.60 -6.85 18.39
CA MET A 309 6.52 -6.79 16.93
C MET A 309 5.53 -5.72 16.47
N LEU A 310 4.30 -5.68 17.02
CA LEU A 310 3.30 -4.64 16.72
C LEU A 310 3.85 -3.24 16.99
N SER A 311 4.56 -3.07 18.11
CA SER A 311 5.19 -1.81 18.47
C SER A 311 6.21 -1.36 17.40
N LYS A 312 7.05 -2.27 16.91
CA LYS A 312 8.02 -1.97 15.85
C LYS A 312 7.36 -1.62 14.52
N TYR A 313 6.33 -2.37 14.12
CA TYR A 313 5.56 -2.04 12.92
C TYR A 313 4.89 -0.68 13.05
N PHE A 314 4.36 -0.36 14.22
CA PHE A 314 3.72 0.94 14.43
C PHE A 314 4.73 2.09 14.47
N ILE A 315 5.89 1.93 15.11
CA ILE A 315 6.96 2.95 15.14
C ILE A 315 7.41 3.28 13.72
N ILE A 316 7.78 2.26 12.93
CA ILE A 316 8.23 2.51 11.55
C ILE A 316 7.12 3.13 10.69
N SER A 317 5.88 2.69 10.85
CA SER A 317 4.75 3.28 10.13
C SER A 317 4.56 4.76 10.46
N HIS A 318 4.68 5.12 11.73
CA HIS A 318 4.63 6.49 12.18
C HIS A 318 5.75 7.35 11.59
N GLU A 319 6.99 6.83 11.56
CA GLU A 319 8.14 7.49 10.92
C GLU A 319 7.92 7.73 9.42
N TYR A 320 7.23 6.80 8.76
CA TYR A 320 6.87 6.93 7.34
C TYR A 320 5.53 7.64 7.10
N GLY A 321 4.87 8.12 8.17
CA GLY A 321 3.73 9.04 8.10
C GLY A 321 2.38 8.39 7.88
N PHE A 322 2.13 7.17 8.37
CA PHE A 322 0.82 6.51 8.36
C PHE A 322 0.58 5.76 9.66
N SER A 323 -0.66 5.38 9.90
CA SER A 323 -1.05 4.44 10.94
C SER A 323 -1.21 3.05 10.35
N THR A 324 -0.93 2.03 11.15
CA THR A 324 -1.12 0.64 10.73
C THR A 324 -1.76 -0.18 11.83
N ASN A 325 -2.77 -0.92 11.49
CA ASN A 325 -3.39 -1.95 12.32
C ASN A 325 -4.28 -2.86 11.46
N GLY A 326 -4.53 -4.07 11.96
CA GLY A 326 -5.55 -4.96 11.39
C GLY A 326 -6.86 -4.83 12.15
N CYS A 327 -7.94 -4.61 11.46
CA CYS A 327 -9.26 -4.31 12.06
C CYS A 327 -9.77 -5.39 13.02
N VAL A 328 -9.42 -6.65 12.85
CA VAL A 328 -10.21 -7.75 13.43
C VAL A 328 -9.43 -8.77 14.24
N SER A 329 -8.13 -8.78 14.18
CA SER A 329 -7.38 -9.92 14.72
C SER A 329 -7.05 -9.81 16.22
N ILE A 330 -7.18 -8.63 16.78
CA ILE A 330 -6.93 -8.38 18.20
C ILE A 330 -8.14 -7.65 18.76
N GLY A 331 -8.90 -8.34 19.58
CA GLY A 331 -10.06 -7.78 20.26
C GLY A 331 -10.12 -8.21 21.73
N PRO A 332 -11.04 -7.65 22.49
CA PRO A 332 -11.29 -8.09 23.87
C PRO A 332 -11.91 -9.46 23.89
N ASN A 333 -11.80 -10.16 25.02
CA ASN A 333 -12.54 -11.37 25.26
C ASN A 333 -13.92 -11.04 25.83
N ILE A 334 -14.97 -11.29 25.03
CA ILE A 334 -16.35 -10.95 25.38
C ILE A 334 -17.11 -12.22 25.76
N GLN A 335 -17.69 -12.23 26.95
CA GLN A 335 -18.61 -13.29 27.40
C GLN A 335 -20.05 -12.83 27.23
N TRP A 336 -20.80 -13.58 26.47
CA TRP A 336 -22.19 -13.30 26.15
C TRP A 336 -23.16 -14.20 26.94
N ASP A 337 -24.25 -13.63 27.36
CA ASP A 337 -25.42 -14.42 27.79
C ASP A 337 -26.05 -15.08 26.56
N LYS A 338 -26.08 -16.40 26.55
CA LYS A 338 -26.56 -17.19 25.39
C LYS A 338 -28.05 -17.04 25.10
N ASN A 339 -28.84 -16.59 26.08
CA ASN A 339 -30.29 -16.45 25.93
C ASN A 339 -30.71 -15.03 25.60
N THR A 340 -30.04 -14.03 26.18
CA THR A 340 -30.41 -12.61 26.05
C THR A 340 -29.48 -11.86 25.11
N TYR A 341 -28.32 -12.42 24.78
CA TYR A 341 -27.24 -11.82 23.98
C TYR A 341 -26.76 -10.47 24.52
N LYS A 342 -26.86 -10.32 25.84
CA LYS A 342 -26.22 -9.23 26.57
C LYS A 342 -24.79 -9.62 26.92
N ILE A 343 -23.94 -8.61 27.01
CA ILE A 343 -22.56 -8.80 27.46
C ILE A 343 -22.60 -9.04 28.99
N ASN A 344 -22.12 -10.21 29.43
CA ASN A 344 -21.93 -10.55 30.81
C ASN A 344 -20.65 -9.94 31.37
N SER A 345 -19.56 -10.04 30.62
CA SER A 345 -18.27 -9.45 30.97
C SER A 345 -17.41 -9.23 29.75
N ILE A 346 -16.48 -8.30 29.83
CA ILE A 346 -15.46 -8.05 28.80
C ILE A 346 -14.11 -8.01 29.50
N ASP A 347 -13.19 -8.83 29.04
CA ASP A 347 -11.79 -8.78 29.44
C ASP A 347 -10.96 -8.06 28.41
N TRP A 348 -10.52 -6.85 28.76
CA TRP A 348 -9.67 -5.99 27.94
C TRP A 348 -8.17 -6.20 28.17
N THR A 349 -7.76 -7.03 29.13
CA THR A 349 -6.39 -7.13 29.61
C THR A 349 -5.40 -7.36 28.47
N ARG A 350 -5.70 -8.32 27.61
CA ARG A 350 -4.84 -8.63 26.46
C ARG A 350 -4.82 -7.51 25.43
N TYR A 351 -5.97 -6.91 25.14
CA TYR A 351 -6.09 -5.80 24.19
C TYR A 351 -5.29 -4.60 24.67
N ASP A 352 -5.48 -4.19 25.91
CA ASP A 352 -4.78 -3.06 26.53
C ASP A 352 -3.26 -3.27 26.58
N TYR A 353 -2.84 -4.51 26.89
CA TYR A 353 -1.42 -4.87 26.89
C TYR A 353 -0.80 -4.74 25.50
N LEU A 354 -1.47 -5.26 24.46
CA LEU A 354 -0.92 -5.28 23.10
C LEU A 354 -0.96 -3.90 22.43
N LEU A 355 -1.98 -3.07 22.67
CA LEU A 355 -2.28 -1.90 21.85
C LEU A 355 -2.38 -0.59 22.65
N GLY A 356 -2.38 -0.65 23.98
CA GLY A 356 -2.61 0.53 24.82
C GLY A 356 -1.56 1.62 24.66
N ASP A 357 -0.27 1.27 24.56
CA ASP A 357 0.81 2.22 24.35
C ASP A 357 0.77 2.87 22.96
N ILE A 358 0.23 2.16 21.97
CA ILE A 358 -0.02 2.69 20.63
C ILE A 358 -1.18 3.69 20.66
N LEU A 359 -2.34 3.27 21.18
CA LEU A 359 -3.57 4.06 21.18
C LEU A 359 -3.49 5.32 22.05
N SER A 360 -2.75 5.25 23.15
CA SER A 360 -2.50 6.41 24.02
C SER A 360 -1.48 7.41 23.43
N GLY A 361 -0.78 7.04 22.36
CA GLY A 361 0.32 7.84 21.80
C GLY A 361 1.60 7.80 22.60
N LYS A 362 1.70 6.98 23.65
CA LYS A 362 2.91 6.84 24.49
C LYS A 362 4.10 6.32 23.70
N LEU A 363 3.85 5.46 22.71
CA LEU A 363 4.90 4.82 21.94
C LEU A 363 5.63 5.80 20.99
N THR A 364 4.91 6.74 20.37
CA THR A 364 5.43 7.62 19.30
C THR A 364 5.24 9.11 19.57
N GLY A 365 4.78 9.46 20.77
CA GLY A 365 4.48 10.86 21.15
C GLY A 365 3.16 11.41 20.61
N SER A 366 2.44 10.61 19.82
CA SER A 366 1.10 10.93 19.32
C SER A 366 0.29 9.66 19.04
N PRO A 367 -1.03 9.69 19.24
CA PRO A 367 -1.88 8.55 18.89
C PRO A 367 -1.95 8.35 17.35
N PRO A 368 -2.48 7.19 16.90
CA PRO A 368 -2.73 6.94 15.49
C PRO A 368 -3.59 8.02 14.84
N ASN A 369 -3.36 8.33 13.57
CA ASN A 369 -4.19 9.28 12.82
C ASN A 369 -5.42 8.61 12.15
N ALA A 370 -5.47 7.30 12.12
CA ALA A 370 -6.63 6.49 11.78
C ALA A 370 -6.51 5.14 12.49
N TRP A 371 -7.60 4.62 13.01
CA TRP A 371 -7.64 3.36 13.74
C TRP A 371 -8.94 2.61 13.47
N CYS A 372 -8.85 1.38 13.00
CA CYS A 372 -10.01 0.55 12.78
C CYS A 372 -10.43 -0.17 14.06
N LEU A 373 -11.73 -0.12 14.37
CA LEU A 373 -12.32 -0.78 15.54
C LEU A 373 -12.27 -2.30 15.43
N PRO A 374 -11.92 -2.99 16.51
CA PRO A 374 -12.14 -4.43 16.62
C PRO A 374 -13.62 -4.71 16.94
N LEU A 375 -14.41 -5.06 15.96
CA LEU A 375 -15.80 -5.52 16.19
C LEU A 375 -15.79 -7.06 16.24
N LEU A 376 -16.01 -7.62 17.42
CA LEU A 376 -15.97 -9.05 17.70
C LEU A 376 -17.18 -9.47 18.50
N GLY A 377 -18.00 -10.36 18.00
CA GLY A 377 -19.08 -10.98 18.76
C GLY A 377 -19.38 -12.40 18.24
N PRO A 378 -20.18 -13.18 18.94
CA PRO A 378 -20.48 -14.56 18.55
C PRO A 378 -21.21 -14.68 17.21
N TYR A 379 -21.77 -13.58 16.74
CA TYR A 379 -22.42 -13.41 15.45
C TYR A 379 -21.89 -12.19 14.72
N THR A 380 -20.77 -11.67 15.16
CA THR A 380 -20.20 -10.52 14.49
C THR A 380 -19.91 -10.89 13.08
N LEU A 381 -20.42 -10.12 12.39
CA LEU A 381 -20.05 -9.59 11.14
C LEU A 381 -18.59 -9.17 11.27
N GLY A 382 -17.75 -10.20 11.57
CA GLY A 382 -16.32 -10.04 11.59
C GLY A 382 -15.93 -9.51 10.24
N THR A 383 -15.70 -8.22 10.14
CA THR A 383 -15.32 -7.57 8.93
C THR A 383 -13.85 -7.37 8.94
N VAL A 384 -13.15 -8.32 8.39
CA VAL A 384 -11.82 -8.06 7.90
C VAL A 384 -11.85 -8.25 6.42
N GLY A 385 -11.50 -7.22 5.70
CA GLY A 385 -11.29 -7.34 4.28
C GLY A 385 -12.52 -7.89 3.54
N GLY A 386 -13.72 -7.44 3.90
CA GLY A 386 -14.94 -7.78 3.21
C GLY A 386 -15.46 -9.19 3.38
N PHE A 387 -14.85 -9.97 4.25
CA PHE A 387 -15.36 -11.30 4.55
C PHE A 387 -16.10 -11.30 5.88
N THR A 388 -17.39 -10.99 5.80
CA THR A 388 -18.31 -11.34 6.84
C THR A 388 -18.50 -12.84 6.77
N TYR A 389 -17.73 -13.59 7.54
CA TYR A 389 -18.09 -14.98 7.80
C TYR A 389 -19.28 -15.02 8.73
N MET A 390 -20.46 -14.85 8.16
CA MET A 390 -21.61 -15.45 8.78
C MET A 390 -21.48 -16.94 8.51
N SER A 391 -21.23 -17.72 9.53
CA SER A 391 -21.39 -19.17 9.46
C SER A 391 -22.89 -19.46 9.28
N GLY A 392 -23.31 -19.60 8.04
CA GLY A 392 -24.66 -19.70 7.60
C GLY A 392 -25.12 -18.42 6.90
N THR A 393 -25.30 -18.49 5.59
CA THR A 393 -26.08 -17.52 4.84
C THR A 393 -27.39 -17.30 5.60
N PRO A 394 -27.72 -16.07 6.06
CA PRO A 394 -29.04 -15.83 6.58
C PRO A 394 -29.97 -16.09 5.41
N SER A 395 -30.73 -17.17 5.47
CA SER A 395 -31.82 -17.39 4.53
C SER A 395 -32.89 -16.31 4.66
N ASP A 396 -32.77 -15.50 5.72
CA ASP A 396 -33.71 -14.43 6.01
C ASP A 396 -33.04 -13.25 6.76
N ILE A 397 -32.95 -12.09 6.08
CA ILE A 397 -32.52 -10.82 6.69
C ILE A 397 -33.50 -10.36 7.78
N SER A 398 -34.72 -10.89 7.83
CA SER A 398 -35.68 -10.53 8.86
C SER A 398 -35.15 -10.84 10.27
N ASP A 399 -34.37 -11.89 10.42
CA ASP A 399 -33.72 -12.24 11.70
C ASP A 399 -32.60 -11.26 12.11
N TRP A 400 -32.00 -10.52 11.16
CA TRP A 400 -31.00 -9.49 11.46
C TRP A 400 -31.52 -8.41 12.42
N ASN A 401 -32.78 -7.99 12.25
CA ASN A 401 -33.33 -6.87 13.02
C ASN A 401 -33.46 -7.15 14.51
N ASN A 402 -33.45 -8.41 14.95
CA ASN A 402 -33.66 -8.74 16.36
C ASN A 402 -32.37 -8.95 17.13
N LEU A 403 -31.47 -9.78 16.66
CA LEU A 403 -30.35 -10.27 17.46
C LEU A 403 -28.99 -9.68 17.06
N PRO A 404 -28.53 -9.80 15.82
CA PRO A 404 -27.24 -9.25 15.42
C PRO A 404 -27.15 -7.73 15.61
N ARG A 405 -28.27 -7.01 15.41
CA ARG A 405 -28.34 -5.57 15.67
C ARG A 405 -28.12 -5.22 17.15
N LYS A 406 -28.73 -5.98 18.06
CA LYS A 406 -28.50 -5.78 19.52
C LYS A 406 -27.05 -6.03 19.90
N ILE A 407 -26.44 -7.08 19.37
CA ILE A 407 -25.05 -7.41 19.62
C ILE A 407 -24.14 -6.27 19.14
N ALA A 408 -24.30 -5.82 17.90
CA ALA A 408 -23.49 -4.73 17.35
C ALA A 408 -23.61 -3.42 18.17
N ILE A 409 -24.81 -3.12 18.68
CA ILE A 409 -25.07 -1.97 19.54
C ILE A 409 -24.34 -2.14 20.90
N GLU A 410 -24.47 -3.28 21.54
CA GLU A 410 -23.86 -3.53 22.86
C GLU A 410 -22.32 -3.55 22.77
N GLU A 411 -21.74 -4.17 21.74
CA GLU A 411 -20.30 -4.14 21.51
C GLU A 411 -19.80 -2.74 21.26
N THR A 412 -20.45 -1.99 20.37
CA THR A 412 -20.04 -0.62 20.06
C THR A 412 -20.08 0.27 21.29
N ARG A 413 -21.12 0.14 22.13
CA ARG A 413 -21.21 0.86 23.41
C ARG A 413 -20.06 0.52 24.35
N ALA A 414 -19.76 -0.76 24.48
CA ALA A 414 -18.69 -1.23 25.34
C ALA A 414 -17.32 -0.72 24.87
N ILE A 415 -17.06 -0.75 23.57
CA ILE A 415 -15.84 -0.23 22.97
C ILE A 415 -15.73 1.29 23.21
N VAL A 416 -16.76 2.06 22.87
CA VAL A 416 -16.76 3.52 23.07
C VAL A 416 -16.54 3.88 24.53
N LYS A 417 -17.19 3.15 25.45
CA LYS A 417 -16.99 3.34 26.89
C LYS A 417 -15.52 3.10 27.25
N HIS A 418 -14.94 1.99 26.83
CA HIS A 418 -13.55 1.64 27.12
C HIS A 418 -12.58 2.70 26.58
N TRP A 419 -12.76 3.15 25.31
CA TRP A 419 -11.96 4.23 24.72
C TRP A 419 -12.00 5.51 25.56
N LYS A 420 -13.20 5.90 26.00
CA LYS A 420 -13.37 7.06 26.87
C LYS A 420 -12.70 6.89 28.24
N ASP A 421 -12.86 5.72 28.86
CA ASP A 421 -12.25 5.39 30.15
C ASP A 421 -10.71 5.42 30.08
N LYS A 422 -10.14 5.05 28.93
CA LYS A 422 -8.68 5.07 28.65
C LYS A 422 -8.16 6.40 28.11
N GLY A 423 -9.03 7.32 27.70
CA GLY A 423 -8.64 8.56 27.04
C GLY A 423 -8.09 8.36 25.62
N TRP A 424 -8.47 7.29 24.93
CA TRP A 424 -8.04 7.00 23.57
C TRP A 424 -8.84 7.83 22.54
N PRO A 425 -8.26 8.13 21.34
CA PRO A 425 -8.84 9.08 20.38
C PRO A 425 -10.02 8.47 19.61
N LEU A 426 -11.24 8.79 20.03
CA LEU A 426 -12.45 8.40 19.30
C LEU A 426 -12.55 9.08 17.93
N ASP A 427 -12.08 10.33 17.83
CA ASP A 427 -12.10 11.12 16.60
C ASP A 427 -11.15 10.58 15.49
N LYS A 428 -10.26 9.66 15.85
CA LYS A 428 -9.37 8.94 14.93
C LYS A 428 -9.79 7.50 14.70
N THR A 429 -10.86 7.07 15.35
CA THR A 429 -11.33 5.69 15.29
C THR A 429 -12.45 5.58 14.27
N LEU A 430 -12.46 4.52 13.47
CA LEU A 430 -13.46 4.23 12.45
C LEU A 430 -13.88 2.76 12.48
N ALA A 431 -15.05 2.45 11.97
CA ALA A 431 -15.52 1.10 11.74
C ALA A 431 -15.51 0.80 10.23
N TYR A 432 -14.54 0.02 9.78
CA TYR A 432 -14.50 -0.50 8.41
C TYR A 432 -15.32 -1.80 8.36
N ILE A 433 -16.52 -1.72 7.80
CA ILE A 433 -17.52 -2.78 7.95
C ILE A 433 -17.70 -3.67 6.72
N TRP A 434 -17.29 -3.24 5.55
CA TRP A 434 -17.42 -4.04 4.33
C TRP A 434 -16.42 -3.66 3.27
N ASP A 435 -15.85 -4.69 2.61
CA ASP A 435 -14.93 -4.54 1.50
C ASP A 435 -15.63 -4.86 0.17
N GLU A 436 -15.51 -3.93 -0.79
CA GLU A 436 -15.96 -4.07 -2.18
C GLU A 436 -17.35 -4.72 -2.33
N PRO A 437 -18.42 -4.15 -1.74
CA PRO A 437 -19.77 -4.72 -1.85
C PRO A 437 -20.25 -4.89 -3.31
N LEU A 438 -19.70 -4.10 -4.21
CA LEU A 438 -19.95 -4.20 -5.65
C LEU A 438 -19.59 -5.59 -6.22
N HIS A 439 -18.53 -6.20 -5.75
CA HIS A 439 -18.14 -7.54 -6.22
C HIS A 439 -19.12 -8.63 -5.78
N GLN A 440 -20.05 -8.30 -4.90
CA GLN A 440 -21.07 -9.20 -4.36
C GLN A 440 -22.46 -8.97 -4.96
N ILE A 441 -22.54 -8.49 -6.20
CA ILE A 441 -23.77 -8.16 -6.93
C ILE A 441 -24.83 -9.29 -6.98
N TYR A 442 -24.41 -10.53 -6.69
CA TYR A 442 -25.33 -11.68 -6.62
C TYR A 442 -26.17 -11.72 -5.34
N TYR A 443 -25.90 -10.81 -4.39
CA TYR A 443 -26.60 -10.72 -3.10
C TYR A 443 -27.35 -9.38 -3.01
N PRO A 444 -28.56 -9.25 -3.57
CA PRO A 444 -29.26 -7.96 -3.63
C PRO A 444 -29.59 -7.36 -2.27
N TYR A 445 -29.48 -8.13 -1.20
CA TYR A 445 -29.67 -7.69 0.18
C TYR A 445 -28.42 -7.14 0.87
N ILE A 446 -27.25 -7.19 0.19
CA ILE A 446 -25.98 -6.83 0.84
C ILE A 446 -25.95 -5.37 1.30
N TYR A 447 -26.45 -4.46 0.47
CA TYR A 447 -26.49 -3.04 0.81
C TYR A 447 -27.42 -2.74 1.99
N LYS A 448 -28.56 -3.44 2.08
CA LYS A 448 -29.45 -3.35 3.24
C LYS A 448 -28.80 -3.88 4.51
N LEU A 449 -28.06 -4.99 4.41
CA LEU A 449 -27.31 -5.54 5.52
C LEU A 449 -26.23 -4.56 6.00
N ILE A 450 -25.44 -3.98 5.10
CA ILE A 450 -24.43 -2.97 5.40
C ILE A 450 -25.08 -1.77 6.10
N GLY A 451 -26.20 -1.25 5.59
CA GLY A 451 -26.94 -0.15 6.20
C GLY A 451 -27.43 -0.46 7.62
N ASN A 452 -27.92 -1.68 7.84
CA ASN A 452 -28.34 -2.15 9.15
C ASN A 452 -27.18 -2.21 10.16
N ILE A 453 -26.00 -2.72 9.74
CA ILE A 453 -24.79 -2.77 10.55
C ILE A 453 -24.34 -1.35 10.90
N ALA A 454 -24.21 -0.49 9.91
CA ALA A 454 -23.80 0.89 10.07
C ALA A 454 -24.74 1.65 11.02
N SER A 455 -26.05 1.50 10.85
CA SER A 455 -27.07 2.07 11.74
C SER A 455 -26.93 1.58 13.18
N ALA A 456 -26.59 0.31 13.40
CA ALA A 456 -26.37 -0.24 14.73
C ALA A 456 -25.12 0.36 15.40
N ILE A 457 -24.03 0.54 14.64
CA ILE A 457 -22.78 1.17 15.11
C ILE A 457 -23.05 2.64 15.48
N HIS A 458 -23.76 3.39 14.64
CA HIS A 458 -24.14 4.77 14.95
C HIS A 458 -24.95 4.85 16.24
N TYR A 459 -25.96 4.00 16.38
CA TYR A 459 -26.78 3.97 17.59
C TYR A 459 -25.98 3.57 18.83
N GLY A 460 -25.10 2.59 18.72
CA GLY A 460 -24.24 2.13 19.81
C GLY A 460 -23.18 3.14 20.22
N SER A 461 -22.64 3.90 19.27
CA SER A 461 -21.60 4.91 19.51
C SER A 461 -22.13 6.32 19.75
N ASP A 462 -23.43 6.54 19.71
CA ASP A 462 -24.02 7.89 19.69
C ASP A 462 -23.39 8.76 18.57
N HIS A 463 -23.29 8.18 17.36
CA HIS A 463 -22.68 8.77 16.16
C HIS A 463 -21.22 9.24 16.31
N GLN A 464 -20.49 8.72 17.32
CA GLN A 464 -19.08 9.12 17.52
C GLN A 464 -18.09 8.31 16.66
N ILE A 465 -18.50 7.14 16.18
CA ILE A 465 -17.66 6.27 15.35
C ILE A 465 -18.14 6.35 13.90
N PRO A 466 -17.34 6.93 12.98
CA PRO A 466 -17.66 6.94 11.56
C PRO A 466 -17.56 5.55 10.96
N VAL A 467 -18.46 5.23 10.04
CA VAL A 467 -18.54 3.95 9.34
C VAL A 467 -17.98 4.08 7.92
N MET A 468 -17.11 3.16 7.56
CA MET A 468 -16.41 3.12 6.27
C MET A 468 -16.76 1.87 5.47
N VAL A 469 -16.84 2.04 4.15
CA VAL A 469 -16.88 0.95 3.13
C VAL A 469 -15.95 1.28 1.97
N THR A 470 -15.40 0.23 1.33
CA THR A 470 -14.61 0.38 0.10
C THR A 470 -15.50 0.36 -1.14
N ASP A 471 -16.36 1.36 -1.26
CA ASP A 471 -17.29 1.54 -2.39
C ASP A 471 -17.49 3.02 -2.70
N SER A 472 -18.13 3.29 -3.84
CA SER A 472 -18.59 4.63 -4.23
C SER A 472 -20.04 4.87 -3.78
N PRO A 473 -20.40 6.13 -3.41
CA PRO A 473 -21.78 6.46 -2.99
C PRO A 473 -22.78 6.53 -4.16
N TYR A 474 -22.38 6.23 -5.36
CA TYR A 474 -23.18 6.33 -6.58
C TYR A 474 -23.04 5.06 -7.42
N ILE A 475 -23.97 4.87 -8.35
CA ILE A 475 -23.89 3.84 -9.38
C ILE A 475 -22.81 4.25 -10.38
N TRP A 476 -21.72 3.50 -10.46
CA TRP A 476 -20.66 3.73 -11.44
C TRP A 476 -20.74 2.77 -12.62
N ASP A 477 -21.36 1.59 -12.45
CA ASP A 477 -21.61 0.58 -13.48
C ASP A 477 -23.12 0.38 -13.68
N ARG A 478 -23.58 0.43 -14.94
CA ARG A 478 -24.97 0.16 -15.32
C ARG A 478 -25.46 -1.24 -14.92
N HIS A 479 -24.54 -2.17 -14.63
CA HIS A 479 -24.87 -3.52 -14.17
C HIS A 479 -24.90 -3.62 -12.64
N GLU A 480 -24.52 -2.57 -11.96
CA GLU A 480 -24.58 -2.50 -10.52
C GLU A 480 -26.03 -2.36 -10.05
N PRO A 481 -26.49 -3.13 -9.05
CA PRO A 481 -27.84 -3.00 -8.51
C PRO A 481 -27.94 -1.75 -7.62
N GLY A 482 -27.84 -0.58 -8.23
CA GLY A 482 -27.70 0.71 -7.55
C GLY A 482 -28.89 1.13 -6.70
N HIS A 483 -30.08 0.59 -6.99
CA HIS A 483 -31.26 0.84 -6.15
C HIS A 483 -31.13 0.34 -4.71
N HIS A 484 -30.17 -0.55 -4.44
CA HIS A 484 -29.89 -1.03 -3.08
C HIS A 484 -28.90 -0.13 -2.32
N LYS A 485 -28.19 0.78 -2.97
CA LYS A 485 -27.24 1.68 -2.30
C LYS A 485 -27.94 2.68 -1.37
N ASP A 486 -29.18 3.05 -1.67
CA ASP A 486 -29.97 3.91 -0.81
C ASP A 486 -30.15 3.30 0.59
N ASP A 487 -30.19 1.97 0.70
CA ASP A 487 -30.32 1.26 1.97
C ASP A 487 -29.15 1.51 2.94
N MET A 488 -27.95 1.79 2.42
CA MET A 488 -26.77 2.05 3.24
C MET A 488 -26.29 3.51 3.19
N TYR A 489 -26.71 4.28 2.18
CA TYR A 489 -26.19 5.62 1.90
C TYR A 489 -26.19 6.55 3.12
N HIS A 490 -27.29 6.59 3.87
CA HIS A 490 -27.45 7.49 5.01
C HIS A 490 -26.55 7.14 6.19
N TYR A 491 -26.10 5.88 6.27
CA TYR A 491 -25.34 5.36 7.40
C TYR A 491 -23.84 5.27 7.15
N ILE A 492 -23.37 5.49 5.91
CA ILE A 492 -21.94 5.47 5.60
C ILE A 492 -21.39 6.89 5.69
N ASP A 493 -20.32 7.07 6.46
CA ASP A 493 -19.66 8.35 6.69
C ASP A 493 -18.42 8.50 5.82
N ILE A 494 -17.72 7.38 5.56
CA ILE A 494 -16.48 7.35 4.79
C ILE A 494 -16.66 6.43 3.60
N TRP A 495 -16.71 7.02 2.42
CA TRP A 495 -16.70 6.29 1.16
C TRP A 495 -15.29 6.19 0.62
N SER A 496 -14.78 4.97 0.45
CA SER A 496 -13.42 4.70 -0.01
C SER A 496 -13.41 3.85 -1.29
N PRO A 497 -13.86 4.37 -2.43
CA PRO A 497 -13.77 3.65 -3.70
C PRO A 497 -12.32 3.41 -4.12
N SER A 498 -12.08 2.41 -4.97
CA SER A 498 -10.80 2.27 -5.66
C SER A 498 -10.57 3.49 -6.58
N SER A 499 -9.32 3.74 -6.97
CA SER A 499 -9.00 4.83 -7.90
C SER A 499 -9.79 4.76 -9.22
N ILE A 500 -10.18 3.56 -9.61
CA ILE A 500 -10.96 3.27 -10.83
C ILE A 500 -12.41 3.73 -10.68
N THR A 501 -13.00 3.48 -9.51
CA THR A 501 -14.40 3.80 -9.23
C THR A 501 -14.59 5.16 -8.57
N TYR A 502 -13.49 5.88 -8.30
CA TYR A 502 -13.52 7.25 -7.79
C TYR A 502 -13.73 8.24 -8.95
N ILE A 503 -14.97 8.70 -9.16
CA ILE A 503 -15.33 9.73 -10.16
C ILE A 503 -15.47 11.08 -9.43
N PRO A 504 -14.49 12.01 -9.55
CA PRO A 504 -14.43 13.23 -8.74
C PRO A 504 -15.71 14.06 -8.77
N ASP A 505 -16.29 14.28 -9.97
CA ASP A 505 -17.50 15.11 -10.12
C ASP A 505 -18.73 14.47 -9.47
N LYS A 506 -18.78 13.14 -9.40
CA LYS A 506 -19.89 12.43 -8.74
C LYS A 506 -19.69 12.34 -7.23
N ILE A 507 -18.44 12.34 -6.74
CA ILE A 507 -18.17 12.25 -5.31
C ILE A 507 -18.26 13.60 -4.60
N ARG A 508 -18.02 14.70 -5.32
CA ARG A 508 -18.05 16.05 -4.78
C ARG A 508 -19.33 16.41 -4.02
N PRO A 509 -20.56 16.12 -4.55
CA PRO A 509 -21.80 16.42 -3.81
C PRO A 509 -21.84 15.79 -2.41
N TYR A 510 -21.34 14.56 -2.27
CA TYR A 510 -21.30 13.85 -0.98
C TYR A 510 -20.28 14.46 0.00
N GLN A 511 -19.15 14.98 -0.50
CA GLN A 511 -18.21 15.73 0.32
C GLN A 511 -18.85 17.06 0.77
N ASP A 512 -19.61 17.72 -0.08
CA ASP A 512 -20.30 18.98 0.24
C ASP A 512 -21.43 18.77 1.29
N GLU A 513 -22.00 17.54 1.37
CA GLU A 513 -22.91 17.12 2.44
C GLU A 513 -22.19 16.76 3.77
N GLY A 514 -20.85 16.84 3.81
CA GLY A 514 -20.05 16.56 5.00
C GLY A 514 -19.57 15.12 5.14
N LYS A 515 -19.88 14.24 4.18
CA LYS A 515 -19.32 12.89 4.15
C LYS A 515 -17.85 12.91 3.72
N LYS A 516 -17.05 11.97 4.25
CA LYS A 516 -15.63 11.85 3.89
C LYS A 516 -15.47 10.99 2.63
N ALA A 517 -14.59 11.41 1.75
CA ALA A 517 -14.14 10.62 0.62
C ALA A 517 -12.67 10.24 0.80
N TRP A 518 -12.41 8.95 0.82
CA TRP A 518 -11.08 8.37 0.76
C TRP A 518 -10.91 7.69 -0.60
N PHE A 519 -9.74 7.16 -0.88
CA PHE A 519 -9.56 6.14 -1.91
C PHE A 519 -8.51 5.13 -1.47
N TYR A 520 -8.63 3.93 -2.01
CA TYR A 520 -7.69 2.84 -1.80
C TYR A 520 -7.27 2.26 -3.15
N GLN A 521 -6.17 1.52 -3.16
CA GLN A 521 -5.60 0.83 -4.31
C GLN A 521 -5.41 1.71 -5.55
N GLY A 522 -4.20 1.77 -6.05
CA GLY A 522 -3.83 2.64 -7.15
C GLY A 522 -3.42 1.90 -8.40
N GLU A 523 -4.12 2.15 -9.52
CA GLU A 523 -3.80 1.59 -10.81
C GLU A 523 -3.75 2.66 -11.90
N PRO A 524 -2.69 2.64 -12.75
CA PRO A 524 -2.68 3.44 -13.96
C PRO A 524 -3.83 3.04 -14.91
N PRO A 525 -4.44 3.97 -15.65
CA PRO A 525 -4.08 5.38 -15.77
C PRO A 525 -4.73 6.31 -14.73
N PHE A 526 -5.38 5.75 -13.71
CA PHE A 526 -6.18 6.53 -12.77
C PHE A 526 -5.34 7.19 -11.70
N ILE A 527 -4.29 6.51 -11.22
CA ILE A 527 -3.29 7.03 -10.29
C ILE A 527 -1.99 6.24 -10.45
N ALA A 528 -0.89 6.76 -9.92
CA ALA A 528 0.37 6.02 -9.91
C ALA A 528 0.23 4.71 -9.12
N SER A 529 0.82 3.64 -9.67
CA SER A 529 0.70 2.29 -9.12
C SER A 529 1.19 2.18 -7.68
N SER A 530 0.49 1.37 -6.91
CA SER A 530 0.89 0.93 -5.57
C SER A 530 1.86 -0.25 -5.59
N ASP A 531 2.06 -0.90 -6.73
CA ASP A 531 2.93 -2.06 -6.88
C ASP A 531 4.39 -1.70 -7.24
N ILE A 532 5.26 -2.69 -7.26
CA ILE A 532 6.68 -2.49 -7.59
C ILE A 532 6.95 -2.26 -9.09
N LEU A 533 5.96 -2.46 -9.94
CA LEU A 533 6.06 -2.17 -11.37
C LEU A 533 5.91 -0.67 -11.66
N GLY A 534 5.36 0.07 -10.70
CA GLY A 534 5.13 1.49 -10.84
C GLY A 534 6.42 2.29 -11.02
N HIS A 535 6.46 3.10 -12.07
CA HIS A 535 7.52 4.08 -12.31
C HIS A 535 7.08 5.49 -11.91
N GLY A 536 8.06 6.38 -11.74
CA GLY A 536 7.80 7.75 -11.39
C GLY A 536 7.45 7.94 -9.91
N PRO A 537 6.50 8.82 -9.59
CA PRO A 537 6.27 9.26 -8.22
C PRO A 537 5.66 8.20 -7.28
N GLY A 538 5.08 7.10 -7.80
CA GLY A 538 4.46 6.05 -6.97
C GLY A 538 3.49 6.63 -5.93
N PHE A 539 3.54 6.15 -4.70
CA PHE A 539 2.70 6.64 -3.60
C PHE A 539 2.83 8.14 -3.30
N ARG A 540 3.93 8.79 -3.69
CA ARG A 540 4.08 10.24 -3.56
C ARG A 540 2.94 11.00 -4.24
N MET A 541 2.52 10.54 -5.42
CA MET A 541 1.44 11.15 -6.20
C MET A 541 0.09 11.08 -5.49
N TRP A 542 -0.17 10.07 -4.67
CA TRP A 542 -1.44 9.91 -3.96
C TRP A 542 -1.77 11.13 -3.09
N PHE A 543 -0.78 11.73 -2.47
CA PHE A 543 -0.93 12.92 -1.62
C PHE A 543 -1.26 14.18 -2.43
N TRP A 544 -0.65 14.32 -3.60
CA TRP A 544 -0.96 15.42 -4.53
C TRP A 544 -2.35 15.25 -5.14
N THR A 545 -2.75 14.01 -5.42
CA THR A 545 -4.10 13.66 -5.86
C THR A 545 -5.12 13.97 -4.75
N ALA A 546 -4.81 13.63 -3.50
CA ALA A 546 -5.66 13.97 -2.36
C ALA A 546 -5.84 15.49 -2.23
N TRP A 547 -4.79 16.26 -2.46
CA TRP A 547 -4.90 17.72 -2.50
C TRP A 547 -5.83 18.20 -3.61
N LYS A 548 -5.62 17.71 -4.84
CA LYS A 548 -6.39 18.11 -6.02
C LYS A 548 -7.89 17.90 -5.85
N TYR A 549 -8.27 16.71 -5.40
CA TYR A 549 -9.67 16.30 -5.31
C TYR A 549 -10.26 16.46 -3.90
N LYS A 550 -9.54 17.12 -2.97
CA LYS A 550 -9.94 17.31 -1.56
C LYS A 550 -10.32 16.01 -0.86
N VAL A 551 -9.56 14.97 -1.11
CA VAL A 551 -9.72 13.68 -0.47
C VAL A 551 -9.37 13.79 1.02
N ASN A 552 -10.17 13.18 1.89
CA ASN A 552 -10.02 13.27 3.34
C ASN A 552 -9.08 12.23 3.93
N GLY A 553 -8.85 11.12 3.21
CA GLY A 553 -7.98 10.06 3.68
C GLY A 553 -7.45 9.16 2.57
N LEU A 554 -6.33 8.51 2.86
CA LEU A 554 -5.67 7.54 2.01
C LEU A 554 -5.66 6.20 2.73
N PHE A 555 -6.14 5.18 2.07
CA PHE A 555 -6.16 3.82 2.55
C PHE A 555 -5.35 2.92 1.60
N TYR A 556 -4.60 1.96 2.14
CA TYR A 556 -4.01 0.89 1.37
C TYR A 556 -4.32 -0.45 2.05
N TRP A 557 -4.86 -1.36 1.28
CA TRP A 557 -5.55 -2.55 1.78
C TRP A 557 -4.68 -3.52 2.58
N ALA A 558 -3.35 -3.57 2.29
CA ALA A 558 -2.41 -4.36 3.08
C ALA A 558 -0.97 -3.84 2.97
N GLY A 559 -0.19 -4.04 4.03
CA GLY A 559 1.23 -3.75 4.06
C GLY A 559 2.11 -5.00 4.14
N ASP A 560 1.53 -6.15 4.49
CA ASP A 560 2.21 -7.40 4.85
C ASP A 560 1.60 -8.64 4.20
N PHE A 561 0.92 -8.47 3.07
CA PHE A 561 0.28 -9.56 2.35
C PHE A 561 1.29 -10.44 1.62
N TRP A 562 2.24 -10.99 2.36
CA TRP A 562 3.18 -12.00 1.84
C TRP A 562 2.38 -13.22 1.39
N SER A 563 2.61 -13.70 0.16
CA SER A 563 1.75 -14.73 -0.41
C SER A 563 1.79 -16.01 0.42
N GLY A 564 0.61 -16.49 0.85
CA GLY A 564 0.52 -17.54 1.85
C GLY A 564 0.85 -18.95 1.37
N ASN A 565 0.98 -19.16 0.07
CA ASN A 565 1.46 -20.41 -0.50
C ASN A 565 2.99 -20.47 -0.53
N GLU A 566 3.67 -19.45 0.00
CA GLU A 566 5.11 -19.25 -0.06
C GLU A 566 5.77 -19.09 1.30
N ILE A 567 5.08 -19.49 2.38
CA ILE A 567 5.70 -19.59 3.71
C ILE A 567 6.97 -20.44 3.61
N GLY A 568 8.11 -19.87 3.97
CA GLY A 568 9.42 -20.48 3.81
C GLY A 568 10.11 -20.24 2.47
N LYS A 569 9.49 -19.52 1.52
CA LYS A 569 10.16 -19.01 0.34
C LYS A 569 10.78 -17.62 0.64
N ASN A 570 11.81 -17.29 -0.12
CA ASN A 570 12.55 -16.07 0.06
C ASN A 570 11.74 -14.84 -0.42
N PRO A 571 11.22 -13.98 0.49
CA PRO A 571 10.42 -12.82 0.11
C PRO A 571 11.25 -11.74 -0.61
N TYR A 572 12.58 -11.86 -0.60
CA TYR A 572 13.50 -10.92 -1.21
C TYR A 572 13.93 -11.30 -2.64
N THR A 573 13.42 -12.40 -3.20
CA THR A 573 13.79 -12.85 -4.54
C THR A 573 12.60 -13.17 -5.46
N HIS A 574 11.44 -13.38 -4.87
CA HIS A 574 10.24 -13.68 -5.64
C HIS A 574 9.31 -12.48 -5.58
N GLY A 575 9.31 -11.71 -6.67
CA GLY A 575 8.36 -10.64 -6.88
C GLY A 575 7.22 -11.10 -7.78
N GLY A 576 5.99 -11.02 -7.28
CA GLY A 576 4.84 -10.76 -8.10
C GLY A 576 4.77 -9.27 -8.44
N THR A 577 3.60 -8.68 -8.42
CA THR A 577 3.44 -7.24 -8.46
C THR A 577 3.72 -6.60 -7.10
N GLU A 578 3.81 -7.42 -6.04
CA GLU A 578 3.93 -7.01 -4.64
C GLU A 578 2.81 -6.04 -4.22
N ASP A 579 1.64 -6.19 -4.80
CA ASP A 579 0.44 -5.52 -4.31
C ASP A 579 0.09 -6.03 -2.91
N GLY A 580 -0.23 -5.13 -1.99
CA GLY A 580 -0.45 -5.46 -0.58
C GLY A 580 0.82 -5.72 0.24
N VAL A 581 2.03 -5.50 -0.31
CA VAL A 581 3.30 -5.66 0.41
C VAL A 581 4.07 -4.36 0.38
N ILE A 582 4.34 -3.76 1.53
CA ILE A 582 5.24 -2.60 1.66
C ILE A 582 6.28 -2.79 2.77
N PHE A 583 6.01 -3.70 3.71
CA PHE A 583 6.97 -4.17 4.70
C PHE A 583 7.59 -5.49 4.22
N TYR A 584 8.83 -5.71 4.60
CA TYR A 584 9.50 -7.00 4.41
C TYR A 584 9.90 -7.58 5.77
N PRO A 585 9.86 -8.92 5.95
CA PRO A 585 10.13 -9.54 7.25
C PRO A 585 11.62 -9.59 7.54
N GLY A 586 12.09 -8.83 8.53
CA GLY A 586 13.51 -8.73 8.87
C GLY A 586 14.13 -10.02 9.39
N HIS A 587 13.34 -10.92 10.01
CA HIS A 587 13.80 -12.24 10.46
C HIS A 587 14.09 -13.23 9.31
N GLN A 588 13.88 -12.82 8.06
CA GLN A 588 14.18 -13.62 6.86
C GLN A 588 15.36 -13.05 6.03
N LEU A 589 16.15 -12.13 6.57
CA LEU A 589 17.33 -11.59 5.90
C LEU A 589 18.42 -12.65 5.65
N HIS A 590 18.40 -13.76 6.39
CA HIS A 590 19.29 -14.91 6.14
C HIS A 590 19.15 -15.47 4.72
N PHE A 591 18.01 -15.30 4.04
CA PHE A 591 17.85 -15.64 2.62
C PHE A 591 18.75 -14.80 1.69
N LEU A 592 19.19 -13.64 2.15
CA LEU A 592 20.18 -12.79 1.45
C LEU A 592 21.61 -13.04 1.92
N GLY A 593 21.82 -13.98 2.86
CA GLY A 593 23.11 -14.19 3.53
C GLY A 593 23.45 -13.10 4.55
N LEU A 594 22.48 -12.36 5.04
CA LEU A 594 22.62 -11.30 6.02
C LEU A 594 22.13 -11.75 7.40
N PRO A 595 22.60 -11.12 8.49
CA PRO A 595 22.03 -11.31 9.81
C PRO A 595 20.56 -10.90 9.86
N ASP A 596 19.72 -11.74 10.47
CA ASP A 596 18.32 -11.42 10.70
C ASP A 596 18.18 -10.25 11.70
N ILE A 597 17.14 -9.44 11.51
CA ILE A 597 16.74 -8.39 12.45
C ILE A 597 15.33 -8.68 12.96
N ASN A 598 15.10 -8.36 14.23
CA ASN A 598 13.80 -8.61 14.86
C ASN A 598 12.85 -7.42 14.67
N GLY A 599 12.32 -7.29 13.47
CA GLY A 599 11.36 -6.23 13.12
C GLY A 599 11.26 -6.02 11.62
N PRO A 600 10.33 -5.18 11.15
CA PRO A 600 10.08 -4.96 9.72
C PRO A 600 11.22 -4.22 9.02
N VAL A 601 11.41 -4.54 7.76
CA VAL A 601 12.28 -3.85 6.81
C VAL A 601 11.42 -2.95 5.92
N PRO A 602 11.75 -1.66 5.77
CA PRO A 602 10.99 -0.75 4.92
C PRO A 602 11.25 -0.99 3.43
N SER A 603 10.43 -0.35 2.61
CA SER A 603 10.56 -0.37 1.15
C SER A 603 10.70 1.04 0.55
N ILE A 604 11.13 1.09 -0.73
CA ILE A 604 11.11 2.33 -1.52
C ILE A 604 9.69 2.91 -1.58
N ARG A 605 8.66 2.07 -1.62
CA ARG A 605 7.25 2.51 -1.64
C ARG A 605 6.85 3.20 -0.34
N MET A 606 7.32 2.73 0.82
CA MET A 606 7.16 3.46 2.08
C MET A 606 7.86 4.82 2.03
N ALA A 607 9.07 4.88 1.50
CA ALA A 607 9.78 6.15 1.34
C ALA A 607 9.06 7.12 0.39
N GLN A 608 8.41 6.62 -0.68
CA GLN A 608 7.56 7.42 -1.55
C GLN A 608 6.32 7.95 -0.80
N TRP A 609 5.70 7.13 0.06
CA TRP A 609 4.60 7.55 0.92
C TRP A 609 5.01 8.68 1.85
N ARG A 610 6.12 8.51 2.61
CA ARG A 610 6.68 9.56 3.48
C ARG A 610 6.91 10.85 2.71
N ARG A 611 7.54 10.78 1.54
CA ARG A 611 7.80 11.95 0.70
C ARG A 611 6.52 12.65 0.25
N GLY A 612 5.50 11.88 -0.13
CA GLY A 612 4.19 12.44 -0.50
C GLY A 612 3.53 13.17 0.67
N TYR A 613 3.61 12.58 1.86
CA TYR A 613 3.08 13.20 3.08
C TYR A 613 3.84 14.50 3.44
N GLU A 614 5.15 14.51 3.31
CA GLU A 614 5.96 15.72 3.52
C GLU A 614 5.60 16.81 2.48
N ASP A 615 5.45 16.45 1.21
CA ASP A 615 5.00 17.38 0.17
C ASP A 615 3.63 17.98 0.51
N TYR A 616 2.67 17.17 0.95
CA TYR A 616 1.35 17.63 1.37
C TYR A 616 1.43 18.66 2.51
N ARG A 617 2.32 18.45 3.47
CA ARG A 617 2.57 19.40 4.57
C ARG A 617 3.21 20.71 4.06
N TYR A 618 4.03 20.70 3.01
CA TYR A 618 4.52 21.90 2.32
C TYR A 618 3.37 22.70 1.71
N LEU A 619 2.44 22.03 1.03
CA LEU A 619 1.27 22.69 0.45
C LEU A 619 0.40 23.33 1.54
N LEU A 620 0.27 22.72 2.71
CA LEU A 620 -0.44 23.31 3.86
C LEU A 620 0.23 24.60 4.37
N LEU A 621 1.56 24.61 4.47
CA LEU A 621 2.30 25.81 4.86
C LEU A 621 2.06 26.96 3.87
N LEU A 622 2.12 26.69 2.58
CA LEU A 622 1.85 27.69 1.54
C LEU A 622 0.39 28.13 1.55
N LYS A 623 -0.56 27.23 1.76
CA LYS A 623 -1.98 27.55 1.90
C LYS A 623 -2.23 28.52 3.06
N ARG A 624 -1.57 28.30 4.22
CA ARG A 624 -1.64 29.21 5.39
C ARG A 624 -1.13 30.62 5.07
N LYS A 625 -0.28 30.77 4.06
CA LYS A 625 0.23 32.06 3.54
C LYS A 625 -0.58 32.61 2.35
N GLY A 626 -1.78 32.09 2.10
CA GLY A 626 -2.68 32.56 1.05
C GLY A 626 -2.31 32.16 -0.38
N LYS A 627 -1.40 31.19 -0.56
CA LYS A 627 -0.88 30.74 -1.87
C LYS A 627 -1.75 29.67 -2.56
N SER A 628 -3.03 29.61 -2.27
CA SER A 628 -3.93 28.56 -2.80
C SER A 628 -4.00 28.53 -4.32
N SER A 629 -3.99 29.70 -5.00
CA SER A 629 -4.05 29.77 -6.47
C SER A 629 -2.80 29.20 -7.11
N GLU A 630 -1.63 29.58 -6.61
CA GLU A 630 -0.33 29.11 -7.10
C GLU A 630 -0.17 27.59 -6.87
N ILE A 631 -0.62 27.10 -5.71
CA ILE A 631 -0.64 25.66 -5.40
C ILE A 631 -1.52 24.93 -6.41
N ASN A 632 -2.75 25.38 -6.65
CA ASN A 632 -3.68 24.73 -7.56
C ASN A 632 -3.13 24.70 -8.99
N THR A 633 -2.50 25.79 -9.45
CA THR A 633 -1.82 25.84 -10.75
C THR A 633 -0.71 24.79 -10.83
N LEU A 634 0.12 24.70 -9.79
CA LEU A 634 1.21 23.74 -9.73
C LEU A 634 0.71 22.29 -9.70
N VAL A 635 -0.28 22.01 -8.87
CA VAL A 635 -0.91 20.69 -8.78
C VAL A 635 -1.50 20.26 -10.12
N ASN A 636 -2.23 21.14 -10.79
CA ASN A 636 -2.79 20.87 -12.11
C ASN A 636 -1.72 20.69 -13.20
N THR A 637 -0.57 21.32 -13.07
CA THR A 637 0.57 21.11 -13.98
C THR A 637 1.21 19.75 -13.79
N LEU A 638 1.36 19.30 -12.53
CA LEU A 638 1.93 17.98 -12.23
C LEU A 638 0.95 16.84 -12.48
N ILE A 639 -0.31 17.07 -12.17
CA ILE A 639 -1.40 16.10 -12.26
C ILE A 639 -2.57 16.76 -13.02
N PRO A 640 -2.51 16.82 -14.36
CA PRO A 640 -3.65 17.30 -15.17
C PRO A 640 -4.92 16.51 -14.88
N LYS A 641 -4.82 15.17 -14.82
CA LYS A 641 -5.90 14.25 -14.45
C LYS A 641 -5.39 13.16 -13.53
N ALA A 642 -6.25 12.71 -12.63
CA ALA A 642 -6.09 11.49 -11.87
C ALA A 642 -7.45 10.95 -11.43
N LEU A 643 -7.47 9.77 -10.80
CA LEU A 643 -8.68 9.04 -10.47
C LEU A 643 -9.53 8.85 -11.75
N ASN A 644 -10.76 8.44 -11.62
CA ASN A 644 -11.60 8.29 -12.82
C ASN A 644 -12.26 9.63 -13.23
N GLU A 645 -11.44 10.67 -13.41
CA GLU A 645 -11.93 11.95 -13.94
C GLU A 645 -12.42 11.79 -15.38
N GLY A 646 -13.71 12.00 -15.60
CA GLY A 646 -14.38 11.76 -16.88
C GLY A 646 -15.30 10.54 -16.88
N GLY A 647 -15.30 9.72 -15.83
CA GLY A 647 -16.26 8.64 -15.61
C GLY A 647 -16.21 7.53 -16.67
N TYR A 648 -15.01 7.09 -17.04
CA TYR A 648 -14.85 6.03 -18.05
C TYR A 648 -15.39 4.70 -17.53
N PHE A 649 -16.35 4.14 -18.28
CA PHE A 649 -17.01 2.90 -17.90
C PHE A 649 -17.35 2.02 -19.10
N PRO A 650 -17.26 0.68 -19.01
CA PRO A 650 -16.51 -0.07 -18.02
C PRO A 650 -15.01 0.00 -18.31
N TYR A 651 -14.21 0.27 -17.29
CA TYR A 651 -12.78 0.54 -17.46
C TYR A 651 -12.01 -0.64 -18.11
N TRP A 652 -12.35 -1.89 -17.76
CA TRP A 652 -11.73 -3.10 -18.35
C TRP A 652 -12.09 -3.37 -19.81
N ARG A 653 -13.05 -2.64 -20.36
CA ARG A 653 -13.43 -2.70 -21.78
C ARG A 653 -12.92 -1.51 -22.58
N THR A 654 -12.18 -0.61 -21.93
CA THR A 654 -11.62 0.57 -22.61
C THR A 654 -10.15 0.34 -22.92
N PRO A 655 -9.62 0.88 -24.04
CA PRO A 655 -8.20 0.89 -24.33
C PRO A 655 -7.37 1.67 -23.30
N LEU A 656 -8.01 2.29 -22.32
CA LEU A 656 -7.37 3.15 -21.30
C LEU A 656 -6.57 2.36 -20.27
N TRP A 657 -6.91 1.09 -20.02
CA TRP A 657 -6.28 0.23 -19.02
C TRP A 657 -4.76 0.18 -19.08
N HIS A 658 -4.18 0.40 -20.25
CA HIS A 658 -2.75 0.33 -20.48
C HIS A 658 -2.12 1.68 -20.83
N ARG A 659 -2.87 2.78 -20.73
CA ARG A 659 -2.30 4.10 -20.97
C ARG A 659 -1.49 4.55 -19.76
N PRO A 660 -0.38 5.23 -19.96
CA PRO A 660 0.22 6.02 -18.89
C PRO A 660 -0.81 7.04 -18.41
N GLY A 661 -0.84 7.29 -17.10
CA GLY A 661 -1.72 8.31 -16.54
C GLY A 661 -1.33 9.70 -17.02
N ASP A 662 -2.28 10.62 -16.94
CA ASP A 662 -2.13 12.02 -17.36
C ASP A 662 -1.42 12.87 -16.28
N TRP A 663 -0.36 12.36 -15.66
CA TRP A 663 0.48 13.08 -14.70
C TRP A 663 1.93 13.13 -15.17
N ASN A 664 2.70 14.02 -14.58
CA ASN A 664 4.11 14.12 -14.91
C ASN A 664 4.89 12.89 -14.42
N HIS A 665 5.54 12.17 -15.33
CA HIS A 665 6.33 10.97 -15.05
C HIS A 665 7.81 11.27 -14.80
N ASP A 666 8.29 12.50 -15.03
CA ASP A 666 9.69 12.86 -14.88
C ASP A 666 10.05 13.11 -13.40
N PRO A 667 10.86 12.23 -12.75
CA PRO A 667 11.31 12.40 -11.38
C PRO A 667 12.02 13.74 -11.12
N LYS A 668 12.68 14.28 -12.12
CA LYS A 668 13.39 15.57 -12.05
C LYS A 668 12.40 16.71 -11.81
N ILE A 669 11.29 16.73 -12.52
CA ILE A 669 10.25 17.77 -12.37
C ILE A 669 9.66 17.74 -10.95
N TRP A 670 9.39 16.54 -10.42
CA TRP A 670 8.94 16.38 -9.04
C TRP A 670 9.96 16.88 -8.01
N HIS A 671 11.25 16.61 -8.24
CA HIS A 671 12.34 17.10 -7.39
C HIS A 671 12.46 18.63 -7.45
N GLU A 672 12.53 19.20 -8.65
CA GLU A 672 12.64 20.65 -8.85
C GLU A 672 11.44 21.41 -8.26
N THR A 673 10.24 20.84 -8.40
CA THR A 673 9.02 21.39 -7.80
C THR A 673 9.16 21.50 -6.28
N ARG A 674 9.61 20.43 -5.64
CA ARG A 674 9.79 20.42 -4.19
C ARG A 674 10.83 21.44 -3.72
N VAL A 675 11.96 21.56 -4.45
CA VAL A 675 12.98 22.59 -4.16
C VAL A 675 12.39 23.99 -4.28
N LYS A 676 11.53 24.24 -5.26
CA LYS A 676 10.82 25.55 -5.40
C LYS A 676 9.89 25.81 -4.21
N LEU A 677 9.13 24.80 -3.78
CA LEU A 677 8.23 24.92 -2.61
C LEU A 677 9.02 25.24 -1.34
N ALA A 678 10.15 24.56 -1.09
CA ALA A 678 11.01 24.83 0.07
C ALA A 678 11.52 26.28 0.09
N LYS A 679 12.01 26.77 -1.05
CA LYS A 679 12.49 28.15 -1.20
C LYS A 679 11.37 29.19 -1.04
N GLU A 680 10.18 28.91 -1.54
CA GLU A 680 9.05 29.81 -1.37
C GLU A 680 8.58 29.87 0.09
N ILE A 681 8.58 28.74 0.79
CA ILE A 681 8.31 28.69 2.24
C ILE A 681 9.37 29.52 2.99
N GLU A 682 10.65 29.32 2.70
CA GLU A 682 11.73 30.09 3.31
C GLU A 682 11.51 31.60 3.13
N LYS A 683 11.22 32.04 1.90
CA LYS A 683 10.94 33.46 1.59
C LYS A 683 9.74 33.98 2.38
N LEU A 684 8.63 33.24 2.42
CA LEU A 684 7.38 33.71 3.03
C LEU A 684 7.40 33.72 4.56
N TYR A 685 8.19 32.86 5.17
CA TYR A 685 8.30 32.75 6.62
C TYR A 685 9.58 33.43 7.16
N GLY A 686 10.67 33.49 6.38
CA GLY A 686 11.91 34.17 6.75
C GLY A 686 11.79 35.71 6.77
N SER A 687 10.96 36.30 5.91
CA SER A 687 10.71 37.74 5.88
C SER A 687 9.87 38.25 7.07
N SER A 688 9.22 37.34 7.83
CA SER A 688 8.41 37.74 9.00
C SER A 688 9.21 37.82 10.31
N THR A 689 10.49 37.47 10.34
CA THR A 689 11.34 37.55 11.55
C THR A 689 12.02 38.89 11.75
N THR A 690 11.83 39.87 10.83
CA THR A 690 12.44 41.21 10.93
C THR A 690 11.50 42.26 11.50
N THR A 691 10.23 41.97 11.78
CA THR A 691 9.28 42.92 12.42
C THR A 691 8.30 42.10 13.29
N ASP A 692 8.60 41.85 14.46
CA ASP A 692 7.80 41.85 15.68
C ASP A 692 8.24 40.73 16.68
N GLY A 693 8.86 41.19 17.74
CA GLY A 693 9.28 40.33 18.85
C GLY A 693 8.15 40.01 19.82
N THR A 694 6.99 39.53 19.35
CA THR A 694 5.96 38.96 20.23
C THR A 694 5.02 38.03 19.46
N LEU A 695 5.37 36.75 19.42
CA LEU A 695 4.41 35.69 19.09
C LEU A 695 3.59 35.36 20.36
N ARG A 696 2.44 35.99 20.50
CA ARG A 696 1.37 35.47 21.37
C ARG A 696 0.82 34.19 20.73
N GLY A 697 0.77 33.15 21.54
CA GLY A 697 0.16 31.87 21.15
C GLY A 697 -1.27 32.08 20.67
N VAL A 698 -1.56 31.52 19.53
CA VAL A 698 -2.92 31.28 19.07
C VAL A 698 -3.14 29.78 19.14
N ASN A 699 -3.71 29.37 20.26
CA ASN A 699 -4.50 28.16 20.34
C ASN A 699 -5.79 28.41 19.55
N ASN A 700 -6.00 27.63 18.48
CA ASN A 700 -7.30 27.07 18.09
C ASN A 700 -7.09 26.12 16.91
#